data_6cf493c2814fbeaa033c4c11c6ce714b
#
_entry.id   6cf493c2814fbeaa033c4c11c6ce714b
#
_cell.length_a   1.000
_cell.length_b   1.000
_cell.length_c   1.000
_cell.angle_alpha   90.00
_cell.angle_beta   90.00
_cell.angle_gamma   90.00
#
_symmetry.space_group_name_H-M   'P 1'
#
loop_
_entity.id
_entity.type
_entity.pdbx_description
1 polymer ?
#
loop_
_entity_poly.entity_id
_entity_poly.type
_entity_poly.pdbx_seq_one_letter_code
_entity_poly.pdbx_strand_id
1 'polypeptide(L)'
;MTLSKLRNIGIAAHIDAGKTTLSERILFYTGTTRKLGEVHDGQATMDFMKQEQERGITIASAAITCNWKGHQINLIDTPGHVDFTLEVERSLRVLDGMIAVFCAVGGVEPQSETVWNQADRYRVPRIAFINKMDRTGADFQDVVGQMNEYLDANAIPFQYPIGAEEDFSGMVDLIENKAYHFENGDPVEMPIPHDIRPIVEKARQQLIEKLAEFDEELLALYLDEEPVSEELLKKAARAATLKLMITPVFCGAAYKNKGVQKLLDAVIHYLPSPLDIGAVVGHDIDEPEKTHTRCPSVKEPFAALAFKLIHDPYVGQQTFIRIFSGFIKSGVQIYNSTKLKHERVGRIFRIKAKERVEISEAGPGDIVALVGMKFTKTGDTLCDNDHPLLLESIHIPPTVIELKINPSNRKDQSKLGEALAKLSNEDPSFNVRFNNETEETIISGMGELHLEIIIDRLKEEFGIAVEVGEPSVAYRETITAEVENNYKYSKQTGGRGQYAHTIMRLEPNEGNGYEFIDKIKGGAIPAEYVSSVNKGVMKTLTEGVLAGFPVVDVKVVLLDGTFHPVDSSDMAFQTCASICFKNGFMKANPILLEPIMKIEINTPDEFIGNVVGDLNKRRGKIEAMRRFRKGAQKLNGFVPLMEMFGYATTLRNITSGRANYSMEFFKYLPLSQSIQEQVLKKLEALKKQS
;
A
#
# COMPACT_ATOMS: atom_id res chain seq x y z
N MET A 1 10.39 29.16 -2.42
CA MET A 1 9.23 28.89 -3.30
C MET A 1 7.96 29.04 -2.46
N THR A 2 6.86 29.56 -3.00
CA THR A 2 5.61 29.66 -2.25
C THR A 2 4.92 28.30 -2.22
N LEU A 3 4.36 27.91 -1.08
CA LEU A 3 3.66 26.62 -0.90
C LEU A 3 2.52 26.39 -1.90
N SER A 4 1.86 27.48 -2.33
CA SER A 4 0.80 27.44 -3.37
C SER A 4 1.29 26.92 -4.73
N LYS A 5 2.59 27.02 -5.01
CA LYS A 5 3.23 26.53 -6.25
C LYS A 5 3.92 25.17 -6.10
N LEU A 6 3.66 24.48 -5.01
CA LEU A 6 4.17 23.13 -4.76
C LEU A 6 3.06 22.11 -5.04
N ARG A 7 3.41 21.00 -5.67
CA ARG A 7 2.52 19.83 -5.89
C ARG A 7 3.26 18.57 -5.49
N ASN A 8 2.71 17.81 -4.57
CA ASN A 8 3.20 16.49 -4.21
C ASN A 8 2.22 15.48 -4.77
N ILE A 9 2.59 14.86 -5.87
CA ILE A 9 1.68 14.00 -6.63
C ILE A 9 2.23 12.60 -6.78
N GLY A 10 1.33 11.62 -6.73
CA GLY A 10 1.62 10.24 -7.08
C GLY A 10 1.09 9.88 -8.46
N ILE A 11 1.74 8.95 -9.12
CA ILE A 11 1.20 8.28 -10.29
C ILE A 11 0.87 6.86 -9.90
N ALA A 12 -0.39 6.47 -10.02
CA ALA A 12 -0.88 5.15 -9.72
C ALA A 12 -1.57 4.54 -10.95
N ALA A 13 -1.34 3.27 -11.18
CA ALA A 13 -1.86 2.54 -12.33
C ALA A 13 -1.83 1.04 -12.07
N HIS A 14 -2.65 0.29 -12.80
CA HIS A 14 -2.44 -1.16 -12.91
C HIS A 14 -1.18 -1.48 -13.76
N ILE A 15 -0.76 -2.73 -13.71
CA ILE A 15 0.37 -3.22 -14.52
C ILE A 15 0.07 -2.96 -16.00
N ASP A 16 1.07 -2.53 -16.74
CA ASP A 16 0.99 -2.23 -18.18
C ASP A 16 0.05 -1.08 -18.59
N ALA A 17 -0.51 -0.27 -17.68
CA ALA A 17 -1.23 0.95 -18.10
C ALA A 17 -0.32 2.02 -18.70
N GLY A 18 1.00 1.87 -18.53
CA GLY A 18 2.02 2.80 -19.02
C GLY A 18 2.43 3.85 -18.01
N LYS A 19 2.39 3.52 -16.72
CA LYS A 19 2.79 4.36 -15.59
C LYS A 19 4.22 4.88 -15.73
N THR A 20 5.20 3.98 -15.81
CA THR A 20 6.63 4.34 -15.92
C THR A 20 6.90 5.14 -17.19
N THR A 21 6.25 4.80 -18.32
CA THR A 21 6.34 5.59 -19.55
C THR A 21 5.83 7.01 -19.33
N LEU A 22 4.70 7.20 -18.65
CA LEU A 22 4.17 8.52 -18.34
C LEU A 22 5.12 9.30 -17.43
N SER A 23 5.65 8.68 -16.37
CA SER A 23 6.63 9.27 -15.47
C SER A 23 7.86 9.78 -16.22
N GLU A 24 8.44 8.95 -17.10
CA GLU A 24 9.59 9.33 -17.93
C GLU A 24 9.29 10.50 -18.88
N ARG A 25 8.09 10.55 -19.48
CA ARG A 25 7.65 11.68 -20.32
C ARG A 25 7.48 12.97 -19.51
N ILE A 26 6.95 12.88 -18.29
CA ILE A 26 6.87 14.03 -17.36
C ILE A 26 8.27 14.56 -17.05
N LEU A 27 9.24 13.68 -16.72
CA LEU A 27 10.61 14.09 -16.45
C LEU A 27 11.29 14.72 -17.66
N PHE A 28 11.02 14.21 -18.85
CA PHE A 28 11.55 14.78 -20.09
C PHE A 28 10.99 16.17 -20.39
N TYR A 29 9.67 16.35 -20.39
CA TYR A 29 9.03 17.65 -20.67
C TYR A 29 9.32 18.72 -19.62
N THR A 30 9.56 18.32 -18.39
CA THR A 30 10.01 19.24 -17.31
C THR A 30 11.51 19.56 -17.38
N GLY A 31 12.24 18.99 -18.36
CA GLY A 31 13.67 19.22 -18.54
C GLY A 31 14.54 18.58 -17.44
N THR A 32 13.96 17.69 -16.64
CA THR A 32 14.67 16.99 -15.56
C THR A 32 15.61 15.91 -16.13
N THR A 33 15.22 15.26 -17.23
CA THR A 33 16.05 14.33 -18.01
C THR A 33 16.27 14.87 -19.42
N ARG A 34 17.43 14.57 -20.01
CA ARG A 34 17.78 14.99 -21.37
C ARG A 34 17.43 13.95 -22.44
N LYS A 35 17.17 12.73 -22.03
CA LYS A 35 16.83 11.60 -22.91
C LYS A 35 15.54 10.97 -22.40
N LEU A 36 14.75 10.46 -23.33
CA LEU A 36 13.60 9.62 -23.01
C LEU A 36 14.12 8.26 -22.56
N GLY A 37 13.83 7.88 -21.31
CA GLY A 37 14.07 6.54 -20.80
C GLY A 37 12.99 5.60 -21.33
N GLU A 38 13.36 4.58 -22.11
CA GLU A 38 12.44 3.54 -22.54
C GLU A 38 12.47 2.37 -21.53
N VAL A 39 11.29 1.95 -21.08
CA VAL A 39 11.15 0.86 -20.10
C VAL A 39 11.70 -0.45 -20.65
N HIS A 40 11.42 -0.73 -21.94
CA HIS A 40 11.86 -1.95 -22.60
C HIS A 40 13.37 -2.06 -22.77
N ASP A 41 14.09 -0.94 -22.75
CA ASP A 41 15.55 -0.89 -22.85
C ASP A 41 16.22 -0.87 -21.47
N GLY A 42 15.45 -0.94 -20.36
CA GLY A 42 15.99 -0.84 -19.00
C GLY A 42 16.63 0.51 -18.67
N GLN A 43 16.24 1.58 -19.38
CA GLN A 43 16.84 2.92 -19.25
C GLN A 43 15.98 3.90 -18.46
N ALA A 44 14.84 3.43 -17.90
CA ALA A 44 13.95 4.28 -17.12
C ALA A 44 14.66 4.88 -15.90
N THR A 45 14.47 6.18 -15.70
CA THR A 45 15.09 6.94 -14.60
C THR A 45 14.43 6.61 -13.27
N MET A 46 13.11 6.29 -13.30
CA MET A 46 12.32 5.98 -12.13
C MET A 46 12.60 4.55 -11.62
N ASP A 47 12.96 3.62 -12.50
CA ASP A 47 13.29 2.24 -12.16
C ASP A 47 14.80 2.14 -11.85
N PHE A 48 15.18 2.37 -10.59
CA PHE A 48 16.58 2.39 -10.18
C PHE A 48 17.09 1.04 -9.67
N MET A 49 16.21 0.09 -9.35
CA MET A 49 16.58 -1.28 -9.00
C MET A 49 16.78 -2.10 -10.27
N LYS A 50 17.80 -2.97 -10.25
CA LYS A 50 18.07 -3.88 -11.37
C LYS A 50 16.89 -4.81 -11.66
N GLN A 51 16.21 -5.29 -10.61
CA GLN A 51 15.04 -6.12 -10.68
C GLN A 51 13.86 -5.41 -11.36
N GLU A 52 13.68 -4.09 -11.14
CA GLU A 52 12.68 -3.28 -11.84
C GLU A 52 12.97 -3.22 -13.35
N GLN A 53 14.23 -2.97 -13.71
CA GLN A 53 14.67 -2.87 -15.09
C GLN A 53 14.56 -4.19 -15.86
N GLU A 54 14.96 -5.31 -15.21
CA GLU A 54 14.89 -6.64 -15.82
C GLU A 54 13.45 -7.16 -15.98
N ARG A 55 12.57 -6.84 -15.02
CA ARG A 55 11.18 -7.31 -15.01
C ARG A 55 10.20 -6.33 -15.66
N GLY A 56 10.61 -5.08 -15.89
CA GLY A 56 9.78 -4.00 -16.46
C GLY A 56 8.62 -3.57 -15.56
N ILE A 57 8.76 -3.74 -14.23
CA ILE A 57 7.75 -3.37 -13.23
C ILE A 57 8.38 -2.49 -12.15
N THR A 58 7.65 -1.49 -11.66
CA THR A 58 8.06 -0.71 -10.49
C THR A 58 7.83 -1.51 -9.23
N ILE A 59 8.86 -1.67 -8.42
CA ILE A 59 8.86 -2.42 -7.16
C ILE A 59 8.83 -1.45 -5.98
N ALA A 60 9.71 -0.45 -6.01
CA ALA A 60 9.85 0.53 -4.95
C ALA A 60 9.45 1.92 -5.45
N SER A 61 8.72 2.67 -4.63
CA SER A 61 8.33 4.04 -4.98
C SER A 61 9.58 4.93 -5.17
N ALA A 62 9.63 5.68 -6.27
CA ALA A 62 10.66 6.68 -6.55
C ALA A 62 10.10 8.08 -6.33
N ALA A 63 10.84 8.94 -5.64
CA ALA A 63 10.44 10.32 -5.43
C ALA A 63 11.42 11.26 -6.15
N ILE A 64 10.93 12.03 -7.13
CA ILE A 64 11.74 12.95 -7.93
C ILE A 64 11.11 14.34 -7.94
N THR A 65 11.93 15.37 -7.83
CA THR A 65 11.49 16.77 -7.94
C THR A 65 11.73 17.29 -9.35
N CYS A 66 10.69 17.83 -9.97
CA CYS A 66 10.74 18.51 -11.27
C CYS A 66 10.02 19.87 -11.24
N ASN A 67 10.11 20.66 -12.32
CA ASN A 67 9.49 21.97 -12.38
C ASN A 67 8.67 22.13 -13.67
N TRP A 68 7.46 22.70 -13.57
CA TRP A 68 6.60 22.97 -14.70
C TRP A 68 5.92 24.34 -14.54
N LYS A 69 6.06 25.22 -15.53
CA LYS A 69 5.45 26.58 -15.55
C LYS A 69 5.54 27.31 -14.21
N GLY A 70 6.73 27.29 -13.57
CA GLY A 70 6.99 27.96 -12.31
C GLY A 70 6.44 27.28 -11.05
N HIS A 71 5.90 26.06 -11.17
CA HIS A 71 5.53 25.18 -10.07
C HIS A 71 6.60 24.10 -9.86
N GLN A 72 6.84 23.76 -8.60
CA GLN A 72 7.64 22.58 -8.24
C GLN A 72 6.69 21.41 -8.08
N ILE A 73 7.01 20.30 -8.72
CA ILE A 73 6.27 19.06 -8.64
C ILE A 73 7.19 18.01 -8.04
N ASN A 74 6.83 17.47 -6.88
CA ASN A 74 7.44 16.27 -6.33
C ASN A 74 6.61 15.10 -6.82
N LEU A 75 7.18 14.33 -7.73
CA LEU A 75 6.54 13.18 -8.35
C LEU A 75 6.95 11.92 -7.60
N ILE A 76 5.98 11.15 -7.14
CA ILE A 76 6.18 9.83 -6.53
C ILE A 76 5.58 8.78 -7.47
N ASP A 77 6.44 7.92 -8.00
CA ASP A 77 6.02 6.77 -8.79
C ASP A 77 5.70 5.60 -7.86
N THR A 78 4.46 5.07 -7.91
CA THR A 78 4.02 3.99 -7.01
C THR A 78 4.03 2.65 -7.73
N PRO A 79 4.34 1.53 -7.07
CA PRO A 79 4.18 0.21 -7.66
C PRO A 79 2.75 -0.06 -8.12
N GLY A 80 2.62 -0.83 -9.20
CA GLY A 80 1.31 -1.26 -9.70
C GLY A 80 0.94 -2.70 -9.30
N HIS A 81 1.85 -3.45 -8.66
CA HIS A 81 1.65 -4.87 -8.33
C HIS A 81 1.13 -5.03 -6.90
N VAL A 82 0.19 -5.95 -6.71
CA VAL A 82 -0.47 -6.21 -5.41
C VAL A 82 0.49 -6.64 -4.30
N ASP A 83 1.59 -7.30 -4.63
CA ASP A 83 2.62 -7.70 -3.65
C ASP A 83 3.33 -6.48 -3.01
N PHE A 84 3.21 -5.30 -3.62
CA PHE A 84 3.79 -4.04 -3.15
C PHE A 84 2.74 -3.03 -2.68
N THR A 85 1.59 -3.50 -2.26
CA THR A 85 0.47 -2.68 -1.77
C THR A 85 0.89 -1.72 -0.65
N LEU A 86 1.81 -2.14 0.23
CA LEU A 86 2.36 -1.28 1.28
C LEU A 86 3.13 -0.08 0.74
N GLU A 87 3.86 -0.23 -0.38
CA GLU A 87 4.56 0.90 -1.02
C GLU A 87 3.57 1.94 -1.55
N VAL A 88 2.39 1.50 -2.03
CA VAL A 88 1.30 2.38 -2.42
C VAL A 88 0.72 3.11 -1.21
N GLU A 89 0.42 2.39 -0.13
CA GLU A 89 -0.08 2.96 1.14
C GLU A 89 0.86 4.04 1.70
N ARG A 90 2.17 3.77 1.71
CA ARG A 90 3.20 4.73 2.15
C ARG A 90 3.21 5.98 1.30
N SER A 91 3.10 5.81 -0.01
CA SER A 91 3.12 6.91 -0.95
C SER A 91 1.87 7.77 -0.80
N LEU A 92 0.68 7.16 -0.76
CA LEU A 92 -0.60 7.87 -0.59
C LEU A 92 -0.66 8.71 0.70
N ARG A 93 0.00 8.26 1.77
CA ARG A 93 0.04 9.00 3.04
C ARG A 93 0.82 10.32 2.97
N VAL A 94 1.70 10.47 2.00
CA VAL A 94 2.57 11.66 1.85
C VAL A 94 2.26 12.49 0.61
N LEU A 95 1.30 12.04 -0.20
CA LEU A 95 0.82 12.76 -1.38
C LEU A 95 -0.25 13.79 -1.02
N ASP A 96 -0.28 14.86 -1.79
CA ASP A 96 -1.38 15.83 -1.76
C ASP A 96 -2.42 15.52 -2.84
N GLY A 97 -2.00 14.94 -3.97
CA GLY A 97 -2.87 14.55 -5.07
C GLY A 97 -2.32 13.38 -5.88
N MET A 98 -3.13 12.82 -6.78
CA MET A 98 -2.79 11.64 -7.55
C MET A 98 -3.21 11.76 -9.02
N ILE A 99 -2.40 11.18 -9.91
CA ILE A 99 -2.78 10.86 -11.29
C ILE A 99 -3.11 9.37 -11.33
N ALA A 100 -4.37 9.02 -11.58
CA ALA A 100 -4.80 7.65 -11.82
C ALA A 100 -4.73 7.34 -13.31
N VAL A 101 -3.86 6.41 -13.72
CA VAL A 101 -3.65 6.06 -15.13
C VAL A 101 -4.43 4.80 -15.48
N PHE A 102 -5.28 4.90 -16.48
CA PHE A 102 -6.05 3.80 -17.02
C PHE A 102 -5.60 3.46 -18.45
N CYS A 103 -5.73 2.22 -18.85
CA CYS A 103 -5.48 1.81 -20.24
C CYS A 103 -6.76 1.99 -21.06
N ALA A 104 -6.69 2.68 -22.20
CA ALA A 104 -7.84 2.88 -23.07
C ALA A 104 -8.44 1.58 -23.63
N VAL A 105 -7.68 0.47 -23.58
CA VAL A 105 -8.12 -0.87 -24.03
C VAL A 105 -8.54 -1.75 -22.85
N GLY A 106 -7.79 -1.70 -21.74
CA GLY A 106 -8.02 -2.54 -20.54
C GLY A 106 -9.12 -1.98 -19.63
N GLY A 107 -9.31 -0.65 -19.62
CA GLY A 107 -10.28 0.00 -18.75
C GLY A 107 -9.92 -0.07 -17.27
N VAL A 108 -10.93 -0.29 -16.43
CA VAL A 108 -10.76 -0.49 -14.99
C VAL A 108 -10.41 -1.94 -14.71
N GLU A 109 -9.25 -2.16 -14.11
CA GLU A 109 -8.77 -3.48 -13.69
C GLU A 109 -8.77 -3.58 -12.16
N PRO A 110 -8.70 -4.79 -11.53
CA PRO A 110 -8.79 -4.96 -10.08
C PRO A 110 -7.75 -4.19 -9.29
N GLN A 111 -6.56 -4.08 -9.86
CA GLN A 111 -5.50 -3.28 -9.24
C GLN A 111 -5.87 -1.79 -9.23
N SER A 112 -6.59 -1.32 -10.25
CA SER A 112 -7.13 0.04 -10.27
C SER A 112 -8.14 0.25 -9.13
N GLU A 113 -9.04 -0.72 -8.89
CA GLU A 113 -9.99 -0.69 -7.79
C GLU A 113 -9.27 -0.66 -6.43
N THR A 114 -8.24 -1.51 -6.24
CA THR A 114 -7.47 -1.57 -4.99
C THR A 114 -6.82 -0.23 -4.67
N VAL A 115 -6.08 0.34 -5.63
CA VAL A 115 -5.40 1.63 -5.46
C VAL A 115 -6.40 2.77 -5.30
N TRP A 116 -7.53 2.72 -6.01
CA TRP A 116 -8.61 3.70 -5.88
C TRP A 116 -9.21 3.71 -4.47
N ASN A 117 -9.55 2.54 -3.92
CA ASN A 117 -10.06 2.39 -2.56
C ASN A 117 -9.05 2.85 -1.49
N GLN A 118 -7.76 2.62 -1.72
CA GLN A 118 -6.71 3.16 -0.86
C GLN A 118 -6.65 4.69 -0.91
N ALA A 119 -6.73 5.28 -2.12
CA ALA A 119 -6.76 6.74 -2.27
C ALA A 119 -8.01 7.36 -1.62
N ASP A 120 -9.17 6.68 -1.63
CA ASP A 120 -10.38 7.11 -0.93
C ASP A 120 -10.18 7.10 0.59
N ARG A 121 -9.57 6.05 1.14
CA ARG A 121 -9.23 5.95 2.57
C ARG A 121 -8.41 7.15 3.05
N TYR A 122 -7.40 7.55 2.26
CA TYR A 122 -6.55 8.70 2.58
C TYR A 122 -7.10 10.04 2.06
N ARG A 123 -8.29 10.04 1.45
CA ARG A 123 -8.96 11.21 0.90
C ARG A 123 -8.07 12.01 -0.05
N VAL A 124 -7.33 11.32 -0.93
CA VAL A 124 -6.41 11.95 -1.88
C VAL A 124 -7.17 12.43 -3.12
N PRO A 125 -7.21 13.75 -3.39
CA PRO A 125 -7.76 14.29 -4.63
C PRO A 125 -7.01 13.77 -5.85
N ARG A 126 -7.75 13.49 -6.93
CA ARG A 126 -7.16 12.83 -8.09
C ARG A 126 -7.71 13.35 -9.41
N ILE A 127 -6.89 13.17 -10.45
CA ILE A 127 -7.28 13.28 -11.85
C ILE A 127 -7.02 11.95 -12.53
N ALA A 128 -7.78 11.62 -13.55
CA ALA A 128 -7.60 10.39 -14.32
C ALA A 128 -6.95 10.69 -15.67
N PHE A 129 -6.06 9.80 -16.12
CA PHE A 129 -5.44 9.85 -17.43
C PHE A 129 -5.66 8.54 -18.18
N ILE A 130 -6.48 8.56 -19.22
CA ILE A 130 -6.72 7.41 -20.08
C ILE A 130 -5.62 7.38 -21.13
N ASN A 131 -4.67 6.46 -20.93
CA ASN A 131 -3.47 6.30 -21.73
C ASN A 131 -3.62 5.23 -22.81
N LYS A 132 -2.72 5.22 -23.77
CA LYS A 132 -2.70 4.25 -24.90
C LYS A 132 -3.90 4.41 -25.84
N MET A 133 -4.35 5.63 -26.05
CA MET A 133 -5.40 5.94 -27.02
C MET A 133 -5.05 5.56 -28.46
N ASP A 134 -3.75 5.30 -28.73
CA ASP A 134 -3.19 4.86 -30.01
C ASP A 134 -3.23 3.33 -30.23
N ARG A 135 -3.77 2.56 -29.27
CA ARG A 135 -3.86 1.10 -29.37
C ARG A 135 -5.17 0.65 -29.97
N THR A 136 -5.12 -0.43 -30.78
CA THR A 136 -6.31 -1.08 -31.30
C THR A 136 -7.25 -1.53 -30.18
N GLY A 137 -8.53 -1.17 -30.26
CA GLY A 137 -9.54 -1.41 -29.24
C GLY A 137 -9.62 -0.30 -28.17
N ALA A 138 -8.96 0.84 -28.37
CA ALA A 138 -9.03 1.97 -27.46
C ALA A 138 -10.41 2.63 -27.50
N ASP A 139 -11.09 2.71 -26.35
CA ASP A 139 -12.38 3.39 -26.18
C ASP A 139 -12.39 4.27 -24.94
N PHE A 140 -12.33 5.59 -25.17
CA PHE A 140 -12.33 6.58 -24.10
C PHE A 140 -13.64 6.61 -23.32
N GLN A 141 -14.78 6.52 -24.02
CA GLN A 141 -16.10 6.65 -23.38
C GLN A 141 -16.43 5.41 -22.54
N ASP A 142 -16.05 4.22 -23.02
CA ASP A 142 -16.23 2.99 -22.28
C ASP A 142 -15.43 3.01 -20.96
N VAL A 143 -14.17 3.47 -21.00
CA VAL A 143 -13.35 3.58 -19.78
C VAL A 143 -13.95 4.58 -18.78
N VAL A 144 -14.46 5.73 -19.23
CA VAL A 144 -15.16 6.68 -18.35
C VAL A 144 -16.42 6.04 -17.75
N GLY A 145 -17.16 5.30 -18.56
CA GLY A 145 -18.33 4.53 -18.09
C GLY A 145 -17.95 3.51 -17.00
N GLN A 146 -16.90 2.73 -17.24
CA GLN A 146 -16.37 1.77 -16.27
C GLN A 146 -15.91 2.43 -14.96
N MET A 147 -15.26 3.59 -15.04
CA MET A 147 -14.85 4.34 -13.84
C MET A 147 -16.06 4.73 -12.99
N ASN A 148 -17.17 5.15 -13.61
CA ASN A 148 -18.38 5.49 -12.90
C ASN A 148 -19.12 4.26 -12.35
N GLU A 149 -19.13 3.14 -13.09
CA GLU A 149 -19.82 1.92 -12.69
C GLU A 149 -19.07 1.14 -11.59
N TYR A 150 -17.73 1.02 -11.70
CA TYR A 150 -16.94 0.14 -10.82
C TYR A 150 -16.23 0.87 -9.69
N LEU A 151 -15.93 2.17 -9.86
CA LEU A 151 -15.17 2.96 -8.88
C LEU A 151 -16.00 4.05 -8.19
N ASP A 152 -17.25 4.22 -8.59
CA ASP A 152 -18.11 5.34 -8.13
C ASP A 152 -17.39 6.71 -8.24
N ALA A 153 -16.64 6.88 -9.33
CA ALA A 153 -15.62 7.92 -9.45
C ALA A 153 -16.17 9.32 -9.71
N ASN A 154 -17.46 9.45 -10.06
CA ASN A 154 -18.01 10.67 -10.66
C ASN A 154 -17.04 11.27 -11.70
N ALA A 155 -16.59 10.39 -12.63
CA ALA A 155 -15.60 10.69 -13.64
C ALA A 155 -16.23 11.58 -14.73
N ILE A 156 -15.65 12.76 -14.97
CA ILE A 156 -16.14 13.74 -15.91
C ILE A 156 -15.04 13.99 -16.96
N PRO A 157 -15.32 13.80 -18.27
CA PRO A 157 -14.39 14.16 -19.33
C PRO A 157 -14.07 15.66 -19.33
N PHE A 158 -12.78 16.01 -19.23
CA PHE A 158 -12.28 17.37 -19.44
C PHE A 158 -11.67 17.53 -20.82
N GLN A 159 -11.45 16.41 -21.48
CA GLN A 159 -10.97 16.37 -22.86
C GLN A 159 -11.82 15.39 -23.67
N TYR A 160 -11.92 15.65 -24.95
CA TYR A 160 -12.53 14.75 -25.93
C TYR A 160 -11.47 14.36 -26.96
N PRO A 161 -11.20 13.04 -27.20
CA PRO A 161 -10.18 12.60 -28.14
C PRO A 161 -10.57 12.92 -29.59
N ILE A 162 -9.58 13.26 -30.42
CA ILE A 162 -9.70 13.44 -31.86
C ILE A 162 -9.16 12.16 -32.51
N GLY A 163 -10.07 11.33 -33.00
CA GLY A 163 -9.74 9.97 -33.45
C GLY A 163 -9.51 9.00 -32.30
N ALA A 164 -9.34 7.73 -32.66
CA ALA A 164 -8.98 6.64 -31.75
C ALA A 164 -8.06 5.67 -32.48
N GLU A 165 -7.37 4.80 -31.76
CA GLU A 165 -6.44 3.82 -32.31
C GLU A 165 -5.33 4.49 -33.15
N GLU A 166 -5.07 4.00 -34.37
CA GLU A 166 -4.06 4.57 -35.26
C GLU A 166 -4.38 6.02 -35.67
N ASP A 167 -5.67 6.36 -35.71
CA ASP A 167 -6.17 7.70 -36.06
C ASP A 167 -6.15 8.69 -34.90
N PHE A 168 -5.73 8.29 -33.70
CA PHE A 168 -5.61 9.20 -32.55
C PHE A 168 -4.60 10.31 -32.84
N SER A 169 -5.07 11.50 -33.18
CA SER A 169 -4.24 12.64 -33.59
C SER A 169 -4.11 13.73 -32.54
N GLY A 170 -5.12 13.89 -31.68
CA GLY A 170 -5.16 14.98 -30.73
C GLY A 170 -6.32 14.90 -29.76
N MET A 171 -6.68 16.06 -29.17
CA MET A 171 -7.79 16.17 -28.25
C MET A 171 -8.41 17.57 -28.29
N VAL A 172 -9.65 17.66 -27.89
CA VAL A 172 -10.32 18.93 -27.61
C VAL A 172 -10.37 19.13 -26.09
N ASP A 173 -9.84 20.23 -25.58
CA ASP A 173 -9.98 20.66 -24.19
C ASP A 173 -11.36 21.30 -24.03
N LEU A 174 -12.22 20.70 -23.21
CA LEU A 174 -13.60 21.12 -23.02
C LEU A 174 -13.73 22.37 -22.12
N ILE A 175 -12.73 22.66 -21.29
CA ILE A 175 -12.69 23.88 -20.48
C ILE A 175 -12.28 25.07 -21.35
N GLU A 176 -11.16 24.95 -22.07
CA GLU A 176 -10.62 25.99 -22.94
C GLU A 176 -11.45 26.12 -24.25
N ASN A 177 -12.23 25.10 -24.61
CA ASN A 177 -12.98 24.97 -25.87
C ASN A 177 -12.05 25.10 -27.09
N LYS A 178 -10.90 24.43 -27.05
CA LYS A 178 -9.85 24.44 -28.06
C LYS A 178 -9.42 23.04 -28.42
N ALA A 179 -9.13 22.82 -29.71
CA ALA A 179 -8.56 21.57 -30.17
C ALA A 179 -7.04 21.68 -30.28
N TYR A 180 -6.39 20.57 -29.97
CA TYR A 180 -4.93 20.43 -30.05
C TYR A 180 -4.56 19.17 -30.81
N HIS A 181 -3.64 19.29 -31.76
CA HIS A 181 -2.91 18.18 -32.33
C HIS A 181 -1.46 18.19 -31.84
N PHE A 182 -0.70 17.15 -32.09
CA PHE A 182 0.66 17.03 -31.61
C PHE A 182 1.67 16.99 -32.76
N GLU A 183 2.56 17.99 -32.80
CA GLU A 183 3.68 18.05 -33.71
C GLU A 183 4.98 17.80 -32.95
N ASN A 184 5.70 16.74 -33.31
CA ASN A 184 6.90 16.31 -32.56
C ASN A 184 6.71 16.16 -31.06
N GLY A 185 5.47 15.88 -30.62
CA GLY A 185 5.09 15.73 -29.21
C GLY A 185 4.60 17.02 -28.54
N ASP A 186 4.71 18.18 -29.19
CA ASP A 186 4.21 19.45 -28.64
C ASP A 186 2.76 19.71 -29.05
N PRO A 187 1.91 20.20 -28.15
CA PRO A 187 0.53 20.54 -28.46
C PRO A 187 0.44 21.83 -29.29
N VAL A 188 -0.15 21.73 -30.47
CA VAL A 188 -0.40 22.85 -31.36
C VAL A 188 -1.90 23.07 -31.49
N GLU A 189 -2.36 24.30 -31.25
CA GLU A 189 -3.76 24.67 -31.35
C GLU A 189 -4.26 24.58 -32.79
N MET A 190 -5.47 24.04 -32.97
CA MET A 190 -6.13 23.89 -34.25
C MET A 190 -7.63 24.17 -34.10
N PRO A 191 -8.36 24.53 -35.18
CA PRO A 191 -9.82 24.57 -35.16
C PRO A 191 -10.43 23.21 -34.81
N ILE A 192 -11.52 23.22 -34.03
CA ILE A 192 -12.27 21.99 -33.74
C ILE A 192 -12.79 21.40 -35.06
N PRO A 193 -12.47 20.16 -35.40
CA PRO A 193 -12.92 19.50 -36.62
C PRO A 193 -14.46 19.50 -36.74
N HIS A 194 -14.96 19.78 -37.96
CA HIS A 194 -16.39 19.93 -38.18
C HIS A 194 -17.23 18.71 -37.85
N ASP A 195 -16.69 17.52 -38.11
CA ASP A 195 -17.33 16.23 -37.88
C ASP A 195 -17.60 15.92 -36.41
N ILE A 196 -16.69 16.32 -35.52
CA ILE A 196 -16.83 16.08 -34.07
C ILE A 196 -17.43 17.29 -33.30
N ARG A 197 -17.56 18.45 -33.94
CA ARG A 197 -18.03 19.69 -33.28
C ARG A 197 -19.35 19.50 -32.50
N PRO A 198 -20.42 18.90 -33.06
CA PRO A 198 -21.68 18.72 -32.33
C PRO A 198 -21.51 17.83 -31.08
N ILE A 199 -20.62 16.85 -31.15
CA ILE A 199 -20.33 15.92 -30.04
C ILE A 199 -19.57 16.68 -28.93
N VAL A 200 -18.59 17.49 -29.32
CA VAL A 200 -17.79 18.31 -28.41
C VAL A 200 -18.67 19.35 -27.71
N GLU A 201 -19.54 20.05 -28.44
CA GLU A 201 -20.48 21.01 -27.86
C GLU A 201 -21.39 20.36 -26.83
N LYS A 202 -21.93 19.18 -27.13
CA LYS A 202 -22.73 18.41 -26.18
C LYS A 202 -21.90 17.97 -24.95
N ALA A 203 -20.69 17.48 -25.16
CA ALA A 203 -19.80 17.07 -24.06
C ALA A 203 -19.41 18.26 -23.16
N ARG A 204 -19.15 19.44 -23.77
CA ARG A 204 -18.89 20.65 -23.02
C ARG A 204 -20.12 21.10 -22.21
N GLN A 205 -21.31 21.04 -22.77
CA GLN A 205 -22.54 21.40 -22.07
C GLN A 205 -22.76 20.45 -20.87
N GLN A 206 -22.54 19.14 -21.04
CA GLN A 206 -22.61 18.17 -19.95
C GLN A 206 -21.57 18.43 -18.85
N LEU A 207 -20.35 18.84 -19.23
CA LEU A 207 -19.32 19.26 -18.28
C LEU A 207 -19.77 20.47 -17.46
N ILE A 208 -20.32 21.50 -18.10
CA ILE A 208 -20.80 22.73 -17.43
C ILE A 208 -21.95 22.38 -16.48
N GLU A 209 -22.93 21.59 -16.95
CA GLU A 209 -24.05 21.12 -16.14
C GLU A 209 -23.58 20.40 -14.88
N LYS A 210 -22.64 19.48 -15.04
CA LYS A 210 -22.07 18.74 -13.91
C LYS A 210 -21.28 19.60 -12.94
N LEU A 211 -20.51 20.56 -13.43
CA LEU A 211 -19.78 21.50 -12.55
C LEU A 211 -20.72 22.49 -11.84
N ALA A 212 -21.84 22.85 -12.46
CA ALA A 212 -22.86 23.71 -11.86
C ALA A 212 -23.54 23.09 -10.63
N GLU A 213 -23.54 21.75 -10.52
CA GLU A 213 -24.03 21.06 -9.31
C GLU A 213 -23.19 21.41 -8.05
N PHE A 214 -21.96 21.92 -8.21
CA PHE A 214 -20.99 22.15 -7.13
C PHE A 214 -20.58 23.60 -6.91
N ASP A 215 -21.06 24.54 -7.75
CA ASP A 215 -20.73 25.98 -7.65
C ASP A 215 -21.97 26.83 -7.94
N GLU A 216 -22.40 27.63 -6.93
CA GLU A 216 -23.62 28.44 -7.01
C GLU A 216 -23.56 29.54 -8.09
N GLU A 217 -22.39 30.16 -8.30
CA GLU A 217 -22.17 31.19 -9.33
C GLU A 217 -22.31 30.57 -10.72
N LEU A 218 -21.72 29.41 -10.92
CA LEU A 218 -21.81 28.67 -12.17
C LEU A 218 -23.23 28.16 -12.43
N LEU A 219 -23.95 27.73 -11.41
CA LEU A 219 -25.33 27.27 -11.51
C LEU A 219 -26.25 28.41 -11.96
N ALA A 220 -26.10 29.63 -11.41
CA ALA A 220 -26.87 30.80 -11.80
C ALA A 220 -26.68 31.13 -13.27
N LEU A 221 -25.43 31.22 -13.73
CA LEU A 221 -25.11 31.51 -15.14
C LEU A 221 -25.63 30.41 -16.08
N TYR A 222 -25.55 29.14 -15.67
CA TYR A 222 -26.05 28.02 -16.46
C TYR A 222 -27.59 28.08 -16.62
N LEU A 223 -28.32 28.40 -15.56
CA LEU A 223 -29.79 28.53 -15.59
C LEU A 223 -30.26 29.73 -16.39
N ASP A 224 -29.49 30.82 -16.38
CA ASP A 224 -29.80 32.05 -17.13
C ASP A 224 -29.30 31.97 -18.59
N GLU A 225 -28.73 30.84 -19.02
CA GLU A 225 -28.14 30.60 -20.35
C GLU A 225 -27.05 31.63 -20.71
N GLU A 226 -26.36 32.19 -19.70
CA GLU A 226 -25.29 33.15 -19.90
C GLU A 226 -23.95 32.47 -20.21
N PRO A 227 -23.05 33.13 -20.98
CA PRO A 227 -21.75 32.57 -21.32
C PRO A 227 -20.87 32.44 -20.08
N VAL A 228 -20.33 31.24 -19.87
CA VAL A 228 -19.45 30.89 -18.73
C VAL A 228 -18.00 31.13 -19.11
N SER A 229 -17.24 31.83 -18.25
CA SER A 229 -15.81 32.07 -18.46
C SER A 229 -14.97 30.82 -18.15
N GLU A 230 -13.83 30.69 -18.84
CA GLU A 230 -12.84 29.64 -18.61
C GLU A 230 -12.32 29.64 -17.16
N GLU A 231 -12.08 30.82 -16.59
CA GLU A 231 -11.58 31.00 -15.23
C GLU A 231 -12.57 30.46 -14.18
N LEU A 232 -13.87 30.75 -14.38
CA LEU A 232 -14.92 30.25 -13.48
C LEU A 232 -15.02 28.71 -13.57
N LEU A 233 -14.98 28.14 -14.78
CA LEU A 233 -14.96 26.69 -14.97
C LEU A 233 -13.74 26.06 -14.29
N LYS A 234 -12.54 26.60 -14.45
CA LYS A 234 -11.33 26.12 -13.78
C LYS A 234 -11.44 26.21 -12.27
N LYS A 235 -11.99 27.30 -11.73
CA LYS A 235 -12.21 27.49 -10.30
C LYS A 235 -13.20 26.47 -9.73
N ALA A 236 -14.36 26.30 -10.36
CA ALA A 236 -15.38 25.35 -9.96
C ALA A 236 -14.86 23.90 -10.04
N ALA A 237 -14.21 23.53 -11.15
CA ALA A 237 -13.59 22.23 -11.34
C ALA A 237 -12.54 21.91 -10.28
N ARG A 238 -11.66 22.89 -9.98
CA ARG A 238 -10.67 22.72 -8.91
C ARG A 238 -11.34 22.50 -7.55
N ALA A 239 -12.31 23.32 -7.19
CA ALA A 239 -13.01 23.23 -5.92
C ALA A 239 -13.71 21.88 -5.75
N ALA A 240 -14.38 21.38 -6.79
CA ALA A 240 -15.04 20.08 -6.80
C ALA A 240 -14.05 18.91 -6.72
N THR A 241 -12.91 19.00 -7.42
CA THR A 241 -11.83 17.99 -7.38
C THR A 241 -11.21 17.90 -5.98
N LEU A 242 -10.89 19.03 -5.35
CA LEU A 242 -10.30 19.09 -4.01
C LEU A 242 -11.22 18.52 -2.93
N LYS A 243 -12.54 18.63 -3.13
CA LYS A 243 -13.56 18.07 -2.23
C LYS A 243 -13.89 16.60 -2.54
N LEU A 244 -13.23 15.99 -3.52
CA LEU A 244 -13.49 14.62 -3.98
C LEU A 244 -14.91 14.43 -4.56
N MET A 245 -15.54 15.49 -5.06
CA MET A 245 -16.87 15.42 -5.65
C MET A 245 -16.84 14.95 -7.09
N ILE A 246 -15.75 15.20 -7.81
CA ILE A 246 -15.54 14.79 -9.19
C ILE A 246 -14.13 14.25 -9.40
N THR A 247 -13.96 13.47 -10.46
CA THR A 247 -12.67 13.10 -11.02
C THR A 247 -12.53 13.60 -12.44
N PRO A 248 -11.72 14.65 -12.71
CA PRO A 248 -11.42 15.13 -14.05
C PRO A 248 -10.71 14.07 -14.87
N VAL A 249 -11.19 13.78 -16.09
CA VAL A 249 -10.61 12.75 -16.96
C VAL A 249 -9.96 13.39 -18.19
N PHE A 250 -8.71 12.98 -18.43
CA PHE A 250 -7.86 13.41 -19.54
C PHE A 250 -7.50 12.20 -20.41
N CYS A 251 -7.08 12.42 -21.64
CA CYS A 251 -6.69 11.36 -22.56
C CYS A 251 -5.33 11.59 -23.22
N GLY A 252 -4.69 10.51 -23.66
CA GLY A 252 -3.43 10.63 -24.37
C GLY A 252 -2.80 9.29 -24.77
N ALA A 253 -1.61 9.39 -25.35
CA ALA A 253 -0.75 8.26 -25.71
C ALA A 253 0.68 8.62 -25.30
N ALA A 254 1.04 8.32 -24.04
CA ALA A 254 2.32 8.72 -23.47
C ALA A 254 3.51 8.22 -24.30
N TYR A 255 3.47 6.97 -24.80
CA TYR A 255 4.52 6.42 -25.65
C TYR A 255 4.72 7.21 -26.95
N LYS A 256 3.65 7.76 -27.51
CA LYS A 256 3.68 8.62 -28.70
C LYS A 256 3.85 10.11 -28.37
N ASN A 257 4.17 10.44 -27.11
CA ASN A 257 4.34 11.83 -26.62
C ASN A 257 3.10 12.71 -26.80
N LYS A 258 1.89 12.17 -26.75
CA LYS A 258 0.64 12.89 -26.92
C LYS A 258 -0.08 13.04 -25.58
N GLY A 259 -0.46 14.26 -25.21
CA GLY A 259 -1.30 14.56 -24.05
C GLY A 259 -0.56 14.91 -22.75
N VAL A 260 0.74 14.62 -22.63
CA VAL A 260 1.48 14.75 -21.37
C VAL A 260 1.61 16.20 -20.87
N GLN A 261 1.88 17.16 -21.75
CA GLN A 261 1.99 18.56 -21.35
C GLN A 261 0.63 19.12 -20.87
N LYS A 262 -0.48 18.73 -21.51
CA LYS A 262 -1.82 19.10 -21.05
C LYS A 262 -2.18 18.46 -19.72
N LEU A 263 -1.72 17.23 -19.46
CA LEU A 263 -1.84 16.59 -18.15
C LEU A 263 -1.02 17.35 -17.08
N LEU A 264 0.19 17.80 -17.39
CA LEU A 264 0.99 18.63 -16.48
C LEU A 264 0.31 19.97 -16.18
N ASP A 265 -0.36 20.58 -17.15
CA ASP A 265 -1.20 21.77 -16.93
C ASP A 265 -2.36 21.44 -15.99
N ALA A 266 -3.03 20.30 -16.19
CA ALA A 266 -4.10 19.83 -15.30
C ALA A 266 -3.63 19.61 -13.86
N VAL A 267 -2.43 19.07 -13.66
CA VAL A 267 -1.81 18.90 -12.34
C VAL A 267 -1.73 20.24 -11.59
N ILE A 268 -1.24 21.28 -12.24
CA ILE A 268 -1.15 22.59 -11.59
C ILE A 268 -2.51 23.26 -11.38
N HIS A 269 -3.47 23.05 -12.27
CA HIS A 269 -4.79 23.66 -12.20
C HIS A 269 -5.73 22.98 -11.21
N TYR A 270 -5.76 21.65 -11.15
CA TYR A 270 -6.80 20.91 -10.45
C TYR A 270 -6.31 20.16 -9.20
N LEU A 271 -5.03 19.77 -9.11
CA LEU A 271 -4.52 19.07 -7.93
C LEU A 271 -4.08 20.05 -6.83
N PRO A 272 -4.18 19.63 -5.55
CA PRO A 272 -3.91 20.50 -4.40
C PRO A 272 -2.44 20.87 -4.26
N SER A 273 -2.24 22.00 -3.62
CA SER A 273 -0.99 22.34 -2.94
C SER A 273 -1.06 21.95 -1.46
N PRO A 274 0.06 21.92 -0.73
CA PRO A 274 0.04 21.70 0.72
C PRO A 274 -0.88 22.67 1.50
N LEU A 275 -1.10 23.88 0.98
CA LEU A 275 -2.02 24.87 1.58
C LEU A 275 -3.49 24.45 1.44
N ASP A 276 -3.85 23.81 0.33
CA ASP A 276 -5.23 23.34 0.08
C ASP A 276 -5.59 22.14 0.97
N ILE A 277 -4.61 21.29 1.30
CA ILE A 277 -4.80 20.17 2.21
C ILE A 277 -5.02 20.68 3.65
N GLY A 278 -4.39 21.80 4.00
CA GLY A 278 -4.56 22.42 5.30
C GLY A 278 -3.74 21.78 6.41
N ALA A 279 -4.30 21.79 7.62
CA ALA A 279 -3.61 21.29 8.81
C ALA A 279 -3.61 19.76 8.90
N VAL A 280 -2.46 19.17 9.21
CA VAL A 280 -2.37 17.75 9.56
C VAL A 280 -2.74 17.55 11.03
N VAL A 281 -3.45 16.46 11.31
CA VAL A 281 -3.82 16.06 12.67
C VAL A 281 -2.86 14.99 13.16
N GLY A 282 -2.38 15.14 14.38
CA GLY A 282 -1.62 14.13 15.11
C GLY A 282 -2.21 13.92 16.50
N HIS A 283 -1.82 12.83 17.15
CA HIS A 283 -2.25 12.45 18.49
C HIS A 283 -1.16 12.78 19.51
N ASP A 284 -1.57 13.05 20.73
CA ASP A 284 -0.64 13.18 21.86
C ASP A 284 0.02 11.82 22.14
N ILE A 285 1.27 11.83 22.62
CA ILE A 285 2.02 10.59 22.90
C ILE A 285 1.46 9.88 24.14
N ASP A 286 1.11 10.63 25.17
CA ASP A 286 0.67 10.11 26.47
C ASP A 286 -0.86 9.97 26.54
N GLU A 287 -1.59 10.83 25.82
CA GLU A 287 -3.05 10.89 25.78
C GLU A 287 -3.55 10.72 24.32
N PRO A 288 -3.65 9.49 23.78
CA PRO A 288 -3.96 9.26 22.35
C PRO A 288 -5.29 9.86 21.88
N GLU A 289 -6.25 10.07 22.77
CA GLU A 289 -7.54 10.71 22.49
C GLU A 289 -7.41 12.22 22.21
N LYS A 290 -6.32 12.84 22.69
CA LYS A 290 -6.04 14.25 22.49
C LYS A 290 -5.34 14.47 21.15
N THR A 291 -5.89 15.35 20.34
CA THR A 291 -5.36 15.67 19.02
C THR A 291 -4.65 17.01 19.00
N HIS A 292 -3.60 17.09 18.20
CA HIS A 292 -2.85 18.30 17.89
C HIS A 292 -2.89 18.56 16.39
N THR A 293 -3.14 19.80 16.01
CA THR A 293 -3.11 20.20 14.60
C THR A 293 -1.83 20.95 14.26
N ARG A 294 -1.31 20.76 13.05
CA ARG A 294 -0.16 21.50 12.53
C ARG A 294 -0.48 22.06 11.15
N CYS A 295 -0.45 23.36 11.02
CA CYS A 295 -0.63 24.03 9.72
C CYS A 295 0.66 23.95 8.89
N PRO A 296 0.58 23.95 7.56
CA PRO A 296 1.76 23.97 6.68
C PRO A 296 2.44 25.36 6.69
N SER A 297 3.09 25.68 7.80
CA SER A 297 3.76 26.95 8.05
C SER A 297 5.15 26.72 8.67
N VAL A 298 6.12 27.52 8.25
CA VAL A 298 7.48 27.53 8.84
C VAL A 298 7.51 28.02 10.30
N LYS A 299 6.43 28.70 10.76
CA LYS A 299 6.31 29.20 12.13
C LYS A 299 5.78 28.17 13.12
N GLU A 300 5.18 27.10 12.59
CA GLU A 300 4.70 25.98 13.39
C GLU A 300 5.84 25.11 13.89
N PRO A 301 5.67 24.36 14.99
CA PRO A 301 6.61 23.33 15.38
C PRO A 301 6.85 22.31 14.27
N PHE A 302 8.08 21.79 14.19
CA PHE A 302 8.43 20.79 13.18
C PHE A 302 7.63 19.50 13.35
N ALA A 303 7.06 19.01 12.25
CA ALA A 303 6.43 17.68 12.17
C ALA A 303 6.61 17.09 10.78
N ALA A 304 7.08 15.85 10.72
CA ALA A 304 7.33 15.11 9.49
C ALA A 304 7.05 13.62 9.68
N LEU A 305 6.74 12.94 8.59
CA LEU A 305 6.56 11.49 8.53
C LEU A 305 7.70 10.87 7.71
N ALA A 306 8.38 9.88 8.29
CA ALA A 306 9.33 9.04 7.60
C ALA A 306 8.56 7.95 6.83
N PHE A 307 8.52 8.04 5.51
CA PHE A 307 7.70 7.13 4.71
C PHE A 307 8.50 6.09 3.94
N LYS A 308 9.81 6.28 3.76
CA LYS A 308 10.66 5.33 3.05
C LYS A 308 12.10 5.37 3.57
N LEU A 309 12.70 4.18 3.65
CA LEU A 309 14.13 4.02 3.91
C LEU A 309 14.80 3.35 2.71
N ILE A 310 16.03 3.76 2.42
CA ILE A 310 16.88 3.11 1.43
C ILE A 310 18.28 2.98 2.02
N HIS A 311 18.87 1.81 1.92
CA HIS A 311 20.29 1.59 2.23
C HIS A 311 21.14 1.77 0.99
N ASP A 312 21.99 2.81 1.03
CA ASP A 312 22.94 3.08 -0.03
C ASP A 312 24.34 2.64 0.43
N PRO A 313 25.09 1.86 -0.38
CA PRO A 313 26.42 1.35 0.00
C PRO A 313 27.43 2.45 0.33
N TYR A 314 27.28 3.66 -0.24
CA TYR A 314 28.23 4.74 -0.11
C TYR A 314 27.83 5.80 0.91
N VAL A 315 26.54 6.07 1.03
CA VAL A 315 26.01 7.15 1.88
C VAL A 315 25.41 6.61 3.18
N GLY A 316 25.13 5.31 3.23
CA GLY A 316 24.45 4.65 4.33
C GLY A 316 22.93 4.78 4.26
N GLN A 317 22.28 4.71 5.41
CA GLN A 317 20.81 4.79 5.47
C GLN A 317 20.34 6.20 5.10
N GLN A 318 19.44 6.26 4.13
CA GLN A 318 18.69 7.45 3.71
C GLN A 318 17.24 7.30 4.15
N THR A 319 16.75 8.26 4.92
CA THR A 319 15.38 8.29 5.42
C THR A 319 14.61 9.37 4.65
N PHE A 320 13.67 8.97 3.82
CA PHE A 320 12.79 9.90 3.11
C PHE A 320 11.68 10.36 4.03
N ILE A 321 11.52 11.68 4.15
CA ILE A 321 10.52 12.31 4.98
C ILE A 321 9.65 13.27 4.17
N ARG A 322 8.38 13.38 4.57
CA ARG A 322 7.47 14.45 4.20
C ARG A 322 7.36 15.41 5.36
N ILE A 323 7.68 16.67 5.14
CA ILE A 323 7.53 17.73 6.15
C ILE A 323 6.13 18.32 6.03
N PHE A 324 5.36 18.30 7.12
CA PHE A 324 4.01 18.86 7.18
C PHE A 324 4.01 20.26 7.76
N SER A 325 4.86 20.53 8.78
CA SER A 325 4.95 21.83 9.43
C SER A 325 6.39 22.12 9.91
N GLY A 326 6.66 23.38 10.23
CA GLY A 326 7.97 23.81 10.71
C GLY A 326 9.05 23.72 9.63
N PHE A 327 10.29 23.71 10.02
CA PHE A 327 11.44 23.52 9.14
C PHE A 327 12.55 22.74 9.84
N ILE A 328 13.42 22.14 9.04
CA ILE A 328 14.56 21.36 9.52
C ILE A 328 15.85 21.85 8.87
N LYS A 329 16.93 21.85 9.64
CA LYS A 329 18.29 22.18 9.15
C LYS A 329 19.25 21.01 9.34
N SER A 330 20.28 20.96 8.51
CA SER A 330 21.39 20.03 8.70
C SER A 330 22.06 20.28 10.08
N GLY A 331 22.41 19.21 10.77
CA GLY A 331 23.09 19.23 12.07
C GLY A 331 22.20 19.40 13.30
N VAL A 332 20.89 19.67 13.16
CA VAL A 332 19.96 19.81 14.30
C VAL A 332 19.59 18.45 14.90
N GLN A 333 19.19 18.50 16.16
CA GLN A 333 18.60 17.37 16.87
C GLN A 333 17.08 17.44 16.71
N ILE A 334 16.46 16.29 16.42
CA ILE A 334 15.01 16.11 16.31
C ILE A 334 14.56 14.97 17.20
N TYR A 335 13.28 14.91 17.48
CA TYR A 335 12.67 13.88 18.29
C TYR A 335 11.86 12.91 17.42
N ASN A 336 12.20 11.62 17.53
CA ASN A 336 11.40 10.54 16.96
C ASN A 336 10.38 10.13 18.04
N SER A 337 9.16 10.61 17.90
CA SER A 337 8.08 10.40 18.85
C SER A 337 7.56 8.98 18.87
N THR A 338 7.66 8.25 17.75
CA THR A 338 7.28 6.82 17.68
C THR A 338 8.24 5.93 18.47
N LYS A 339 9.54 6.27 18.50
CA LYS A 339 10.58 5.51 19.20
C LYS A 339 10.97 6.11 20.53
N LEU A 340 10.45 7.29 20.86
CA LEU A 340 10.80 8.05 22.06
C LEU A 340 12.32 8.31 22.16
N LYS A 341 12.93 8.69 21.03
CA LYS A 341 14.39 8.88 20.93
C LYS A 341 14.76 10.16 20.19
N HIS A 342 15.85 10.77 20.65
CA HIS A 342 16.46 11.88 19.92
C HIS A 342 17.41 11.38 18.86
N GLU A 343 17.37 12.02 17.68
CA GLU A 343 18.27 11.75 16.57
C GLU A 343 18.86 13.03 16.01
N ARG A 344 20.07 12.94 15.49
CA ARG A 344 20.72 14.07 14.85
C ARG A 344 20.65 13.95 13.35
N VAL A 345 20.10 14.96 12.68
CA VAL A 345 20.08 15.08 11.23
C VAL A 345 21.51 15.37 10.74
N GLY A 346 22.07 14.49 9.93
CA GLY A 346 23.36 14.72 9.30
C GLY A 346 23.24 15.67 8.11
N ARG A 347 22.98 15.14 6.93
CA ARG A 347 22.80 15.89 5.68
C ARG A 347 21.39 15.75 5.17
N ILE A 348 20.93 16.75 4.42
CA ILE A 348 19.59 16.78 3.81
C ILE A 348 19.79 16.81 2.28
N PHE A 349 19.11 15.91 1.57
CA PHE A 349 19.16 15.83 0.12
C PHE A 349 17.80 15.99 -0.51
N ARG A 350 17.72 16.72 -1.61
CA ARG A 350 16.61 16.73 -2.55
C ARG A 350 16.99 15.87 -3.75
N ILE A 351 16.10 14.99 -4.18
CA ILE A 351 16.36 14.07 -5.29
C ILE A 351 15.86 14.71 -6.59
N LYS A 352 16.77 14.84 -7.55
CA LYS A 352 16.47 15.31 -8.92
C LYS A 352 16.97 14.26 -9.91
N ALA A 353 16.06 13.50 -10.51
CA ALA A 353 16.42 12.35 -11.34
C ALA A 353 17.41 11.41 -10.61
N LYS A 354 18.57 11.17 -11.17
CA LYS A 354 19.65 10.36 -10.55
C LYS A 354 20.59 11.18 -9.64
N GLU A 355 20.38 12.49 -9.52
CA GLU A 355 21.25 13.38 -8.76
C GLU A 355 20.70 13.66 -7.36
N ARG A 356 21.59 13.71 -6.39
CA ARG A 356 21.30 14.10 -5.00
C ARG A 356 21.83 15.51 -4.78
N VAL A 357 20.94 16.46 -4.62
CA VAL A 357 21.30 17.85 -4.37
C VAL A 357 21.29 18.09 -2.87
N GLU A 358 22.43 18.33 -2.25
CA GLU A 358 22.53 18.68 -0.83
C GLU A 358 21.92 20.07 -0.61
N ILE A 359 21.06 20.18 0.40
CA ILE A 359 20.44 21.42 0.83
C ILE A 359 20.66 21.64 2.32
N SER A 360 20.75 22.92 2.74
CA SER A 360 21.00 23.28 4.14
C SER A 360 19.75 23.19 5.01
N GLU A 361 18.57 23.39 4.42
CA GLU A 361 17.29 23.41 5.14
C GLU A 361 16.14 22.96 4.22
N ALA A 362 15.08 22.45 4.85
CA ALA A 362 13.83 22.07 4.19
C ALA A 362 12.64 22.49 5.04
N GLY A 363 11.51 22.81 4.40
CA GLY A 363 10.32 23.34 5.04
C GLY A 363 9.04 22.58 4.73
N PRO A 364 7.86 23.14 5.14
CA PRO A 364 6.58 22.49 4.95
C PRO A 364 6.34 22.15 3.49
N GLY A 365 5.78 20.99 3.23
CA GLY A 365 5.51 20.51 1.88
C GLY A 365 6.70 19.84 1.19
N ASP A 366 7.94 20.03 1.65
CA ASP A 366 9.10 19.37 1.05
C ASP A 366 9.11 17.86 1.31
N ILE A 367 9.56 17.13 0.29
CA ILE A 367 9.93 15.71 0.38
C ILE A 367 11.45 15.64 0.20
N VAL A 368 12.14 15.18 1.24
CA VAL A 368 13.60 15.16 1.29
C VAL A 368 14.14 13.87 1.91
N ALA A 369 15.39 13.54 1.60
CA ALA A 369 16.09 12.41 2.20
C ALA A 369 17.06 12.92 3.28
N LEU A 370 16.95 12.38 4.49
CA LEU A 370 17.84 12.61 5.61
C LEU A 370 18.90 11.52 5.70
N VAL A 371 20.13 11.89 6.00
CA VAL A 371 21.22 10.96 6.27
C VAL A 371 21.71 11.14 7.69
N GLY A 372 22.07 10.03 8.34
CA GLY A 372 22.57 10.03 9.71
C GLY A 372 21.55 9.58 10.77
N MET A 373 20.32 9.27 10.35
CA MET A 373 19.27 8.70 11.19
C MET A 373 19.62 7.25 11.54
N LYS A 374 19.55 6.88 12.83
CA LYS A 374 19.95 5.55 13.31
C LYS A 374 18.80 4.69 13.75
N PHE A 375 17.75 5.30 14.32
CA PHE A 375 16.63 4.59 14.95
C PHE A 375 15.34 4.71 14.14
N THR A 376 15.26 5.71 13.28
CA THR A 376 14.07 5.97 12.47
C THR A 376 13.82 4.84 11.50
N LYS A 377 12.58 4.36 11.50
CA LYS A 377 12.02 3.38 10.57
C LYS A 377 10.93 4.00 9.71
N THR A 378 10.51 3.27 8.69
CA THR A 378 9.34 3.64 7.89
C THR A 378 8.08 3.67 8.76
N GLY A 379 7.31 4.76 8.65
CA GLY A 379 6.11 5.02 9.46
C GLY A 379 6.36 5.82 10.73
N ASP A 380 7.63 6.10 11.08
CA ASP A 380 7.94 6.88 12.29
C ASP A 380 7.64 8.37 12.09
N THR A 381 7.15 8.99 13.14
CA THR A 381 6.94 10.45 13.22
C THR A 381 8.17 11.13 13.78
N LEU A 382 8.62 12.18 13.09
CA LEU A 382 9.72 13.05 13.49
C LEU A 382 9.16 14.44 13.82
N CYS A 383 9.46 14.98 14.99
CA CYS A 383 8.88 16.23 15.42
C CYS A 383 9.84 17.06 16.27
N ASP A 384 9.35 18.24 16.67
CA ASP A 384 9.99 19.09 17.67
C ASP A 384 9.87 18.45 19.05
N ASN A 385 10.96 18.54 19.85
CA ASN A 385 10.99 17.93 21.18
C ASN A 385 10.01 18.56 22.16
N ASP A 386 9.81 19.88 22.06
CA ASP A 386 8.99 20.63 23.02
C ASP A 386 7.50 20.56 22.69
N HIS A 387 7.18 20.11 21.47
CA HIS A 387 5.81 19.97 20.97
C HIS A 387 5.60 18.60 20.30
N PRO A 388 5.77 17.51 21.05
CA PRO A 388 5.71 16.17 20.50
C PRO A 388 4.30 15.82 20.03
N LEU A 389 4.21 14.99 18.97
CA LEU A 389 2.96 14.43 18.49
C LEU A 389 3.25 13.13 17.73
N LEU A 390 2.24 12.30 17.56
CA LEU A 390 2.25 11.13 16.70
C LEU A 390 1.32 11.38 15.49
N LEU A 391 1.86 11.34 14.30
CA LEU A 391 1.05 11.32 13.07
C LEU A 391 0.45 9.92 12.92
N GLU A 392 -0.69 9.85 12.22
CA GLU A 392 -1.34 8.57 11.92
C GLU A 392 -0.35 7.59 11.28
N SER A 393 -0.29 6.39 11.83
CA SER A 393 0.59 5.33 11.35
C SER A 393 0.12 4.76 10.00
N ILE A 394 1.05 4.22 9.24
CA ILE A 394 0.76 3.49 8.00
C ILE A 394 0.16 2.14 8.37
N HIS A 395 -0.97 1.79 7.76
CA HIS A 395 -1.56 0.46 7.93
C HIS A 395 -0.67 -0.61 7.26
N ILE A 396 -0.16 -1.54 8.06
CA ILE A 396 0.66 -2.64 7.56
C ILE A 396 -0.23 -3.89 7.48
N PRO A 397 -0.55 -4.38 6.27
CA PRO A 397 -1.33 -5.60 6.15
C PRO A 397 -0.54 -6.82 6.66
N PRO A 398 -1.20 -7.86 7.16
CA PRO A 398 -0.53 -9.07 7.61
C PRO A 398 0.13 -9.80 6.43
N THR A 399 1.31 -10.39 6.70
CA THR A 399 2.01 -11.22 5.73
C THR A 399 1.22 -12.51 5.43
N VAL A 400 1.26 -13.00 4.20
CA VAL A 400 0.44 -14.14 3.74
C VAL A 400 1.25 -15.34 3.29
N ILE A 401 2.51 -15.14 2.88
CA ILE A 401 3.42 -16.22 2.43
C ILE A 401 4.62 -16.27 3.34
N GLU A 402 5.08 -17.49 3.64
CA GLU A 402 6.31 -17.76 4.35
C GLU A 402 7.23 -18.65 3.53
N LEU A 403 8.53 -18.34 3.52
CA LEU A 403 9.59 -19.15 2.96
C LEU A 403 10.62 -19.46 4.03
N LYS A 404 11.13 -20.67 4.01
CA LYS A 404 12.33 -21.04 4.74
C LYS A 404 13.54 -20.70 3.89
N ILE A 405 14.53 -20.04 4.47
CA ILE A 405 15.80 -19.74 3.81
C ILE A 405 16.98 -20.18 4.68
N ASN A 406 17.99 -20.72 4.03
CA ASN A 406 19.28 -21.03 4.65
C ASN A 406 20.39 -20.46 3.77
N PRO A 407 21.49 -19.93 4.34
CA PRO A 407 22.61 -19.53 3.53
C PRO A 407 23.28 -20.76 2.93
N SER A 408 23.59 -20.74 1.65
CA SER A 408 24.28 -21.84 0.96
C SER A 408 25.69 -22.08 1.56
N ASN A 409 26.27 -21.10 2.25
CA ASN A 409 27.52 -21.21 2.95
C ASN A 409 27.33 -20.83 4.43
N ARG A 410 27.64 -21.76 5.36
CA ARG A 410 27.55 -21.51 6.81
C ARG A 410 28.30 -20.27 7.31
N LYS A 411 29.37 -19.86 6.63
CA LYS A 411 30.11 -18.62 6.97
C LYS A 411 29.30 -17.35 6.79
N ASP A 412 28.25 -17.39 5.99
CA ASP A 412 27.41 -16.24 5.69
C ASP A 412 26.20 -16.10 6.64
N GLN A 413 26.05 -16.99 7.65
CA GLN A 413 24.93 -16.96 8.60
C GLN A 413 24.81 -15.60 9.35
N SER A 414 25.94 -15.06 9.84
CA SER A 414 25.94 -13.76 10.53
C SER A 414 25.59 -12.63 9.57
N LYS A 415 26.14 -12.65 8.35
CA LYS A 415 25.86 -11.65 7.32
C LYS A 415 24.41 -11.71 6.87
N LEU A 416 23.83 -12.92 6.77
CA LEU A 416 22.41 -13.09 6.43
C LEU A 416 21.52 -12.40 7.47
N GLY A 417 21.79 -12.59 8.76
CA GLY A 417 21.04 -11.91 9.82
C GLY A 417 21.09 -10.38 9.72
N GLU A 418 22.28 -9.82 9.46
CA GLU A 418 22.46 -8.38 9.27
C GLU A 418 21.74 -7.85 8.02
N ALA A 419 21.83 -8.58 6.90
CA ALA A 419 21.17 -8.22 5.65
C ALA A 419 19.65 -8.25 5.81
N LEU A 420 19.11 -9.31 6.40
CA LEU A 420 17.67 -9.45 6.66
C LEU A 420 17.16 -8.35 7.60
N ALA A 421 17.92 -7.99 8.64
CA ALA A 421 17.56 -6.88 9.53
C ALA A 421 17.48 -5.53 8.79
N LYS A 422 18.40 -5.27 7.85
CA LYS A 422 18.37 -4.08 7.01
C LYS A 422 17.12 -4.07 6.11
N LEU A 423 16.85 -5.18 5.42
CA LEU A 423 15.69 -5.31 4.54
C LEU A 423 14.36 -5.16 5.30
N SER A 424 14.25 -5.77 6.49
CA SER A 424 13.07 -5.61 7.36
C SER A 424 12.91 -4.19 7.93
N ASN A 425 13.98 -3.41 8.05
CA ASN A 425 13.86 -1.99 8.43
C ASN A 425 13.38 -1.11 7.26
N GLU A 426 13.73 -1.47 6.03
CA GLU A 426 13.26 -0.79 4.81
C GLU A 426 11.79 -1.10 4.54
N ASP A 427 11.41 -2.37 4.70
CA ASP A 427 10.09 -2.88 4.37
C ASP A 427 9.39 -3.51 5.59
N PRO A 428 8.46 -2.81 6.25
CA PRO A 428 7.70 -3.36 7.37
C PRO A 428 6.75 -4.50 7.00
N SER A 429 6.43 -4.73 5.72
CA SER A 429 5.66 -5.91 5.27
C SER A 429 6.53 -7.16 5.13
N PHE A 430 7.84 -7.00 5.25
CA PHE A 430 8.80 -8.10 5.27
C PHE A 430 9.18 -8.42 6.71
N ASN A 431 8.85 -9.61 7.18
CA ASN A 431 9.16 -10.09 8.52
C ASN A 431 10.17 -11.23 8.48
N VAL A 432 10.99 -11.27 9.50
CA VAL A 432 12.00 -12.32 9.69
C VAL A 432 11.84 -12.90 11.08
N ARG A 433 11.73 -14.22 11.18
CA ARG A 433 11.77 -14.93 12.45
C ARG A 433 12.81 -16.05 12.38
N PHE A 434 13.50 -16.26 13.47
CA PHE A 434 14.38 -17.41 13.63
C PHE A 434 13.67 -18.46 14.49
N ASN A 435 13.55 -19.66 13.97
CA ASN A 435 13.01 -20.78 14.71
C ASN A 435 14.18 -21.48 15.44
N ASN A 436 14.23 -21.30 16.77
CA ASN A 436 15.31 -21.88 17.60
C ASN A 436 15.26 -23.41 17.69
N GLU A 437 14.11 -24.05 17.43
CA GLU A 437 13.97 -25.51 17.49
C GLU A 437 14.49 -26.17 16.22
N THR A 438 14.29 -25.52 15.06
CA THR A 438 14.70 -26.05 13.75
C THR A 438 15.97 -25.39 13.20
N GLU A 439 16.51 -24.39 13.91
CA GLU A 439 17.63 -23.55 13.46
C GLU A 439 17.39 -22.90 12.08
N GLU A 440 16.13 -22.65 11.75
CA GLU A 440 15.71 -22.13 10.45
C GLU A 440 15.41 -20.66 10.52
N THR A 441 15.84 -19.94 9.48
CA THR A 441 15.41 -18.58 9.23
C THR A 441 14.16 -18.60 8.35
N ILE A 442 13.06 -18.07 8.85
CA ILE A 442 11.79 -17.98 8.14
C ILE A 442 11.56 -16.52 7.77
N ILE A 443 11.33 -16.27 6.49
CA ILE A 443 10.95 -14.99 5.95
C ILE A 443 9.48 -15.00 5.56
N SER A 444 8.77 -13.90 5.83
CA SER A 444 7.36 -13.75 5.50
C SER A 444 7.13 -12.46 4.72
N GLY A 445 6.25 -12.50 3.74
CA GLY A 445 5.96 -11.36 2.86
C GLY A 445 4.52 -11.34 2.33
N MET A 446 4.24 -10.39 1.47
CA MET A 446 2.91 -10.12 0.91
C MET A 446 2.54 -11.04 -0.24
N GLY A 447 3.54 -11.64 -0.93
CA GLY A 447 3.34 -12.52 -2.07
C GLY A 447 4.63 -13.18 -2.53
N GLU A 448 4.50 -14.07 -3.50
CA GLU A 448 5.63 -14.85 -4.05
C GLU A 448 6.68 -13.93 -4.68
N LEU A 449 6.23 -12.98 -5.52
CA LEU A 449 7.11 -12.02 -6.16
C LEU A 449 7.85 -11.13 -5.15
N HIS A 450 7.19 -10.73 -4.06
CA HIS A 450 7.82 -9.96 -3.00
C HIS A 450 9.01 -10.71 -2.39
N LEU A 451 8.82 -11.98 -2.02
CA LEU A 451 9.90 -12.79 -1.41
C LEU A 451 10.99 -13.14 -2.42
N GLU A 452 10.67 -13.39 -3.69
CA GLU A 452 11.67 -13.56 -4.75
C GLU A 452 12.60 -12.34 -4.86
N ILE A 453 12.03 -11.13 -4.86
CA ILE A 453 12.82 -9.89 -4.93
C ILE A 453 13.72 -9.74 -3.71
N ILE A 454 13.25 -10.08 -2.51
CA ILE A 454 14.07 -10.08 -1.30
C ILE A 454 15.27 -11.05 -1.45
N ILE A 455 15.04 -12.23 -2.02
CA ILE A 455 16.08 -13.24 -2.27
C ILE A 455 17.08 -12.73 -3.33
N ASP A 456 16.60 -12.13 -4.41
CA ASP A 456 17.45 -11.51 -5.43
C ASP A 456 18.30 -10.38 -4.84
N ARG A 457 17.72 -9.54 -3.98
CA ARG A 457 18.45 -8.48 -3.26
C ARG A 457 19.53 -9.02 -2.31
N LEU A 458 19.26 -10.11 -1.58
CA LEU A 458 20.28 -10.79 -0.75
C LEU A 458 21.48 -11.21 -1.58
N LYS A 459 21.25 -11.72 -2.78
CA LYS A 459 22.31 -12.15 -3.68
C LYS A 459 23.07 -10.98 -4.31
N GLU A 460 22.35 -9.97 -4.81
CA GLU A 460 22.95 -8.88 -5.61
C GLU A 460 23.55 -7.78 -4.74
N GLU A 461 22.84 -7.34 -3.70
CA GLU A 461 23.28 -6.22 -2.85
C GLU A 461 24.23 -6.68 -1.73
N PHE A 462 23.99 -7.88 -1.17
CA PHE A 462 24.76 -8.38 -0.03
C PHE A 462 25.73 -9.51 -0.38
N GLY A 463 25.66 -10.06 -1.60
CA GLY A 463 26.50 -11.17 -2.06
C GLY A 463 26.22 -12.49 -1.34
N ILE A 464 25.01 -12.70 -0.82
CA ILE A 464 24.60 -13.87 -0.04
C ILE A 464 23.70 -14.76 -0.90
N ALA A 465 24.19 -15.94 -1.26
CA ALA A 465 23.36 -16.95 -1.89
C ALA A 465 22.61 -17.75 -0.80
N VAL A 466 21.30 -17.93 -0.98
CA VAL A 466 20.44 -18.69 -0.07
C VAL A 466 19.80 -19.88 -0.77
N GLU A 467 19.61 -20.97 -0.02
CA GLU A 467 18.75 -22.08 -0.40
C GLU A 467 17.35 -21.80 0.13
N VAL A 468 16.37 -21.92 -0.76
CA VAL A 468 14.96 -21.62 -0.45
C VAL A 468 14.21 -22.94 -0.27
N GLY A 469 13.46 -23.04 0.83
CA GLY A 469 12.52 -24.14 1.04
C GLY A 469 11.20 -23.87 0.31
N GLU A 470 10.33 -24.90 0.24
CA GLU A 470 8.99 -24.76 -0.32
C GLU A 470 8.24 -23.61 0.38
N PRO A 471 7.45 -22.84 -0.36
CA PRO A 471 6.62 -21.78 0.22
C PRO A 471 5.72 -22.34 1.32
N SER A 472 5.70 -21.68 2.48
CA SER A 472 4.79 -22.02 3.57
C SER A 472 3.65 -20.99 3.60
N VAL A 473 2.44 -21.51 3.80
CA VAL A 473 1.26 -20.66 4.00
C VAL A 473 1.22 -20.21 5.44
N ALA A 474 1.03 -18.93 5.68
CA ALA A 474 0.87 -18.38 7.01
C ALA A 474 -0.55 -18.69 7.55
N TYR A 475 -0.73 -19.87 8.08
CA TYR A 475 -1.98 -20.24 8.76
C TYR A 475 -2.20 -19.41 10.02
N ARG A 476 -3.43 -19.44 10.52
CA ARG A 476 -3.81 -18.88 11.82
C ARG A 476 -4.55 -19.95 12.61
N GLU A 477 -4.56 -19.78 13.93
CA GLU A 477 -5.31 -20.65 14.83
C GLU A 477 -6.46 -19.87 15.44
N THR A 478 -7.60 -20.53 15.66
CA THR A 478 -8.73 -19.95 16.41
C THR A 478 -9.52 -21.05 17.11
N ILE A 479 -10.50 -20.66 17.89
CA ILE A 479 -11.41 -21.58 18.60
C ILE A 479 -12.84 -21.44 18.09
N THR A 480 -13.62 -22.50 18.21
CA THR A 480 -15.03 -22.52 17.80
C THR A 480 -16.01 -22.73 18.96
N ALA A 481 -15.52 -23.03 20.15
CA ALA A 481 -16.34 -23.25 21.34
C ALA A 481 -15.89 -22.35 22.49
N GLU A 482 -16.85 -21.97 23.33
CA GLU A 482 -16.57 -21.31 24.62
C GLU A 482 -16.13 -22.33 25.65
N VAL A 483 -15.09 -22.03 26.40
CA VAL A 483 -14.54 -22.89 27.45
C VAL A 483 -14.04 -22.07 28.62
N GLU A 484 -14.38 -22.50 29.82
CA GLU A 484 -13.78 -22.00 31.05
C GLU A 484 -12.63 -22.93 31.46
N ASN A 485 -11.48 -22.37 31.76
CA ASN A 485 -10.30 -23.11 32.21
C ASN A 485 -9.71 -22.51 33.47
N ASN A 486 -9.31 -23.39 34.36
CA ASN A 486 -8.74 -23.06 35.65
C ASN A 486 -7.34 -23.70 35.73
N TYR A 487 -6.33 -22.90 36.05
CA TYR A 487 -4.98 -23.41 36.19
C TYR A 487 -4.24 -22.73 37.36
N LYS A 488 -3.62 -23.57 38.18
CA LYS A 488 -2.80 -23.16 39.32
C LYS A 488 -1.35 -23.51 39.04
N TYR A 489 -0.49 -22.51 38.95
CA TYR A 489 0.94 -22.65 38.81
C TYR A 489 1.60 -22.55 40.18
N SER A 490 2.23 -23.64 40.61
CA SER A 490 2.98 -23.69 41.87
C SER A 490 4.28 -24.47 41.66
N LYS A 491 5.42 -23.80 41.86
CA LYS A 491 6.75 -24.42 41.73
C LYS A 491 7.62 -24.01 42.93
N GLN A 492 8.19 -24.99 43.58
CA GLN A 492 9.09 -24.81 44.68
C GLN A 492 10.42 -25.51 44.41
N THR A 493 11.49 -24.75 44.25
CA THR A 493 12.85 -25.26 43.97
C THR A 493 13.83 -24.58 44.89
N GLY A 494 13.96 -25.05 46.12
CA GLY A 494 15.08 -24.74 47.05
C GLY A 494 15.33 -23.25 47.34
N GLY A 495 14.36 -22.37 47.16
CA GLY A 495 14.44 -20.91 47.36
C GLY A 495 13.05 -20.29 47.43
N ARG A 496 12.92 -19.01 46.97
CA ARG A 496 11.63 -18.30 46.87
C ARG A 496 10.73 -19.07 45.87
N GLY A 497 9.55 -19.52 46.34
CA GLY A 497 8.58 -20.24 45.51
C GLY A 497 8.01 -19.39 44.36
N GLN A 498 7.33 -20.01 43.45
CA GLN A 498 6.54 -19.32 42.40
C GLN A 498 5.08 -19.77 42.51
N TYR A 499 4.17 -18.84 42.60
CA TYR A 499 2.74 -19.10 42.74
C TYR A 499 1.91 -18.12 41.94
N ALA A 500 1.00 -18.68 41.12
CA ALA A 500 -0.06 -17.93 40.46
C ALA A 500 -1.25 -18.84 40.20
N HIS A 501 -2.45 -18.30 40.20
CA HIS A 501 -3.67 -19.04 39.89
C HIS A 501 -4.60 -18.14 39.08
N THR A 502 -5.09 -18.65 37.96
CA THR A 502 -5.98 -17.90 37.04
C THR A 502 -7.13 -18.77 36.59
N ILE A 503 -8.32 -18.19 36.56
CA ILE A 503 -9.53 -18.76 35.98
C ILE A 503 -9.91 -17.87 34.80
N MET A 504 -9.87 -18.44 33.61
CA MET A 504 -10.13 -17.72 32.35
C MET A 504 -11.24 -18.38 31.58
N ARG A 505 -12.08 -17.59 30.96
CA ARG A 505 -13.01 -18.05 29.93
C ARG A 505 -12.52 -17.58 28.58
N LEU A 506 -12.45 -18.51 27.65
CA LEU A 506 -12.12 -18.28 26.25
C LEU A 506 -13.38 -18.33 25.43
N GLU A 507 -13.63 -17.31 24.60
CA GLU A 507 -14.78 -17.18 23.73
C GLU A 507 -14.30 -16.95 22.29
N PRO A 508 -14.96 -17.52 21.24
CA PRO A 508 -14.73 -17.11 19.86
C PRO A 508 -15.05 -15.62 19.67
N ASN A 509 -14.26 -14.90 18.88
CA ASN A 509 -14.43 -13.47 18.63
C ASN A 509 -14.27 -13.15 17.14
N GLU A 510 -14.99 -13.85 16.30
CA GLU A 510 -14.85 -13.84 14.84
C GLU A 510 -14.84 -12.42 14.26
N GLY A 511 -13.75 -12.10 13.53
CA GLY A 511 -13.56 -10.83 12.84
C GLY A 511 -13.21 -9.62 13.71
N ASN A 512 -13.16 -9.79 15.07
CA ASN A 512 -12.85 -8.70 15.98
C ASN A 512 -11.44 -8.82 16.61
N GLY A 513 -10.68 -9.82 16.21
CA GLY A 513 -9.31 -10.04 16.69
C GLY A 513 -9.25 -10.49 18.15
N TYR A 514 -8.19 -10.05 18.84
CA TYR A 514 -7.97 -10.38 20.25
C TYR A 514 -8.61 -9.33 21.16
N GLU A 515 -9.37 -9.80 22.13
CA GLU A 515 -9.97 -8.98 23.20
C GLU A 515 -9.65 -9.57 24.57
N PHE A 516 -9.22 -8.73 25.51
CA PHE A 516 -9.01 -9.13 26.91
C PHE A 516 -9.95 -8.36 27.84
N ILE A 517 -10.73 -9.07 28.62
CA ILE A 517 -11.67 -8.48 29.57
C ILE A 517 -11.29 -8.91 30.99
N ASP A 518 -11.08 -7.93 31.86
CA ASP A 518 -10.92 -8.15 33.30
C ASP A 518 -12.31 -8.13 34.01
N LYS A 519 -12.66 -9.22 34.66
CA LYS A 519 -13.84 -9.35 35.52
C LYS A 519 -13.50 -9.70 36.96
N ILE A 520 -12.27 -9.52 37.37
CA ILE A 520 -11.83 -9.78 38.78
C ILE A 520 -12.69 -8.97 39.75
N LYS A 521 -13.15 -9.61 40.79
CA LYS A 521 -13.89 -9.00 41.88
C LYS A 521 -13.11 -9.11 43.21
N GLY A 522 -13.25 -8.10 44.08
CA GLY A 522 -12.72 -8.16 45.43
C GLY A 522 -11.18 -8.20 45.56
N GLY A 523 -10.43 -7.90 44.50
CA GLY A 523 -8.96 -7.93 44.53
C GLY A 523 -8.34 -9.34 44.62
N ALA A 524 -9.04 -10.36 44.16
CA ALA A 524 -8.56 -11.73 44.16
C ALA A 524 -7.21 -11.93 43.43
N ILE A 525 -6.97 -11.10 42.39
CA ILE A 525 -5.67 -10.86 41.78
C ILE A 525 -5.38 -9.36 41.88
N PRO A 526 -4.24 -8.91 42.44
CA PRO A 526 -3.83 -7.51 42.43
C PRO A 526 -3.77 -6.94 41.00
N ALA A 527 -4.19 -5.68 40.83
CA ALA A 527 -4.27 -5.01 39.52
C ALA A 527 -2.93 -5.02 38.76
N GLU A 528 -1.80 -4.97 39.45
CA GLU A 528 -0.46 -5.06 38.89
C GLU A 528 -0.23 -6.38 38.13
N TYR A 529 -0.81 -7.50 38.59
CA TYR A 529 -0.67 -8.81 37.91
C TYR A 529 -1.68 -9.06 36.81
N VAL A 530 -2.76 -8.32 36.69
CA VAL A 530 -3.72 -8.41 35.59
C VAL A 530 -3.04 -8.11 34.25
N SER A 531 -2.19 -7.05 34.23
CA SER A 531 -1.37 -6.75 33.05
C SER A 531 -0.41 -7.90 32.70
N SER A 532 0.15 -8.56 33.70
CA SER A 532 1.05 -9.71 33.52
C SER A 532 0.32 -10.95 32.99
N VAL A 533 -0.94 -11.17 33.41
CA VAL A 533 -1.82 -12.19 32.84
C VAL A 533 -2.03 -11.93 31.34
N ASN A 534 -2.40 -10.71 30.96
CA ASN A 534 -2.59 -10.33 29.56
C ASN A 534 -1.31 -10.52 28.74
N LYS A 535 -0.16 -10.09 29.23
CA LYS A 535 1.15 -10.30 28.57
C LYS A 535 1.43 -11.78 28.35
N GLY A 536 1.12 -12.66 29.33
CA GLY A 536 1.28 -14.11 29.19
C GLY A 536 0.39 -14.71 28.11
N VAL A 537 -0.86 -14.24 28.01
CA VAL A 537 -1.79 -14.63 26.93
C VAL A 537 -1.28 -14.11 25.58
N MET A 538 -0.94 -12.84 25.43
CA MET A 538 -0.45 -12.25 24.19
C MET A 538 0.78 -12.96 23.64
N LYS A 539 1.71 -13.33 24.51
CA LYS A 539 2.87 -14.12 24.11
C LYS A 539 2.43 -15.46 23.52
N THR A 540 1.49 -16.13 24.17
CA THR A 540 0.97 -17.43 23.70
C THR A 540 0.22 -17.32 22.39
N LEU A 541 -0.55 -16.23 22.19
CA LEU A 541 -1.22 -15.97 20.91
C LEU A 541 -0.22 -15.87 19.77
N THR A 542 0.92 -15.23 19.99
CA THR A 542 1.96 -15.09 18.96
C THR A 542 2.67 -16.42 18.67
N GLU A 543 2.92 -17.25 19.70
CA GLU A 543 3.59 -18.54 19.57
C GLU A 543 2.69 -19.63 18.95
N GLY A 544 1.36 -19.48 19.05
CA GLY A 544 0.40 -20.51 18.68
C GLY A 544 0.27 -21.63 19.72
N VAL A 545 -0.75 -22.46 19.55
CA VAL A 545 -1.07 -23.54 20.51
C VAL A 545 -1.25 -24.90 19.83
N LEU A 546 -2.01 -24.94 18.70
CA LEU A 546 -2.34 -26.18 18.01
C LEU A 546 -1.21 -26.66 17.11
N ALA A 547 -0.64 -25.77 16.31
CA ALA A 547 0.36 -26.08 15.30
C ALA A 547 1.57 -25.13 15.32
N GLY A 548 1.51 -24.06 16.12
CA GLY A 548 2.54 -23.05 16.24
C GLY A 548 2.26 -21.82 15.34
N PHE A 549 1.03 -21.66 14.87
CA PHE A 549 0.62 -20.46 14.12
C PHE A 549 -0.04 -19.44 15.05
N PRO A 550 0.09 -18.13 14.76
CA PRO A 550 -0.53 -17.11 15.58
C PRO A 550 -2.04 -17.33 15.76
N VAL A 551 -2.50 -17.21 17.01
CA VAL A 551 -3.92 -17.31 17.35
C VAL A 551 -4.60 -15.96 17.08
N VAL A 552 -5.77 -15.98 16.46
CA VAL A 552 -6.58 -14.81 16.15
C VAL A 552 -8.04 -15.02 16.56
N ASP A 553 -8.81 -13.96 16.62
CA ASP A 553 -10.26 -13.97 16.84
C ASP A 553 -10.67 -14.72 18.13
N VAL A 554 -9.99 -14.41 19.22
CA VAL A 554 -10.25 -14.99 20.53
C VAL A 554 -10.44 -13.89 21.57
N LYS A 555 -11.50 -14.00 22.34
CA LYS A 555 -11.77 -13.17 23.48
C LYS A 555 -11.44 -13.94 24.76
N VAL A 556 -10.67 -13.31 25.63
CA VAL A 556 -10.24 -13.86 26.91
C VAL A 556 -10.85 -13.05 28.04
N VAL A 557 -11.64 -13.69 28.87
CA VAL A 557 -12.24 -13.08 30.05
C VAL A 557 -11.56 -13.64 31.29
N LEU A 558 -10.84 -12.81 32.02
CA LEU A 558 -10.25 -13.17 33.31
C LEU A 558 -11.33 -13.08 34.39
N LEU A 559 -11.73 -14.24 34.91
CA LEU A 559 -12.90 -14.35 35.82
C LEU A 559 -12.49 -14.24 37.29
N ASP A 560 -11.44 -14.98 37.69
CA ASP A 560 -11.04 -15.10 39.07
C ASP A 560 -9.58 -15.64 39.16
N GLY A 561 -9.04 -15.72 40.35
CA GLY A 561 -7.74 -16.29 40.64
C GLY A 561 -7.32 -16.12 42.10
N THR A 562 -6.10 -16.49 42.39
CA THR A 562 -5.52 -16.27 43.74
C THR A 562 -4.04 -15.92 43.64
N PHE A 563 -3.54 -15.18 44.56
CA PHE A 563 -2.11 -14.83 44.66
C PHE A 563 -1.56 -15.21 46.04
N HIS A 564 -0.25 -15.31 46.12
CA HIS A 564 0.46 -15.51 47.36
C HIS A 564 1.37 -14.30 47.66
N PRO A 565 1.30 -13.70 48.86
CA PRO A 565 2.01 -12.43 49.13
C PRO A 565 3.53 -12.47 48.93
N VAL A 566 4.16 -13.65 49.03
CA VAL A 566 5.63 -13.83 48.92
C VAL A 566 6.04 -14.46 47.61
N ASP A 567 5.27 -15.47 47.12
CA ASP A 567 5.67 -16.32 45.99
C ASP A 567 5.06 -15.89 44.65
N SER A 568 4.14 -14.94 44.64
CA SER A 568 3.60 -14.37 43.43
C SER A 568 4.56 -13.34 42.81
N SER A 569 4.61 -13.32 41.49
CA SER A 569 5.42 -12.40 40.70
C SER A 569 4.82 -12.25 39.28
N ASP A 570 5.20 -11.19 38.57
CA ASP A 570 4.83 -10.97 37.16
C ASP A 570 5.11 -12.20 36.30
N MET A 571 6.30 -12.79 36.45
CA MET A 571 6.70 -13.97 35.67
C MET A 571 5.84 -15.20 36.02
N ALA A 572 5.48 -15.39 37.32
CA ALA A 572 4.60 -16.49 37.72
C ALA A 572 3.20 -16.35 37.10
N PHE A 573 2.64 -15.12 37.07
CA PHE A 573 1.34 -14.87 36.45
C PHE A 573 1.40 -14.96 34.93
N GLN A 574 2.45 -14.47 34.26
CA GLN A 574 2.64 -14.68 32.82
C GLN A 574 2.69 -16.17 32.45
N THR A 575 3.47 -16.94 33.21
CA THR A 575 3.59 -18.40 32.97
C THR A 575 2.27 -19.12 33.24
N CYS A 576 1.61 -18.80 34.36
CA CYS A 576 0.31 -19.35 34.71
C CYS A 576 -0.74 -19.07 33.63
N ALA A 577 -0.82 -17.82 33.18
CA ALA A 577 -1.74 -17.37 32.14
C ALA A 577 -1.50 -18.08 30.80
N SER A 578 -0.22 -18.20 30.39
CA SER A 578 0.16 -18.92 29.17
C SER A 578 -0.31 -20.39 29.21
N ILE A 579 -0.05 -21.09 30.32
CA ILE A 579 -0.46 -22.50 30.46
C ILE A 579 -1.99 -22.64 30.56
N CYS A 580 -2.64 -21.74 31.34
CA CYS A 580 -4.10 -21.72 31.45
C CYS A 580 -4.75 -21.51 30.08
N PHE A 581 -4.24 -20.55 29.31
CA PHE A 581 -4.73 -20.31 27.95
C PHE A 581 -4.52 -21.52 27.04
N LYS A 582 -3.31 -22.08 26.99
CA LYS A 582 -2.99 -23.28 26.16
C LYS A 582 -3.95 -24.43 26.45
N ASN A 583 -4.15 -24.74 27.73
CA ASN A 583 -5.05 -25.81 28.16
C ASN A 583 -6.51 -25.54 27.82
N GLY A 584 -6.98 -24.30 27.97
CA GLY A 584 -8.34 -23.88 27.57
C GLY A 584 -8.52 -23.93 26.07
N PHE A 585 -7.58 -23.41 25.31
CA PHE A 585 -7.58 -23.39 23.85
C PHE A 585 -7.74 -24.79 23.25
N MET A 586 -6.99 -25.76 23.76
CA MET A 586 -7.10 -27.15 23.28
C MET A 586 -8.46 -27.81 23.58
N LYS A 587 -9.19 -27.33 24.59
CA LYS A 587 -10.55 -27.82 24.92
C LYS A 587 -11.65 -27.07 24.15
N ALA A 588 -11.33 -25.91 23.55
CA ALA A 588 -12.26 -25.02 22.88
C ALA A 588 -12.47 -25.36 21.39
N ASN A 589 -12.28 -26.59 20.98
CA ASN A 589 -12.32 -27.06 19.59
C ASN A 589 -11.49 -26.17 18.65
N PRO A 590 -10.15 -26.21 18.78
CA PRO A 590 -9.27 -25.38 17.98
C PRO A 590 -9.27 -25.78 16.50
N ILE A 591 -9.26 -24.78 15.62
CA ILE A 591 -9.22 -24.95 14.17
C ILE A 591 -8.09 -24.11 13.57
N LEU A 592 -7.62 -24.55 12.40
CA LEU A 592 -6.73 -23.76 11.54
C LEU A 592 -7.55 -22.93 10.56
N LEU A 593 -7.08 -21.71 10.34
CA LEU A 593 -7.56 -20.82 9.32
C LEU A 593 -6.54 -20.72 8.19
N GLU A 594 -7.02 -20.81 6.94
CA GLU A 594 -6.19 -20.59 5.74
C GLU A 594 -6.48 -19.25 5.10
N PRO A 595 -5.46 -18.56 4.53
CA PRO A 595 -5.67 -17.33 3.79
C PRO A 595 -6.38 -17.62 2.46
N ILE A 596 -7.50 -16.94 2.26
CA ILE A 596 -8.25 -16.96 1.01
C ILE A 596 -7.90 -15.72 0.21
N MET A 597 -7.60 -15.95 -1.05
CA MET A 597 -7.29 -14.89 -2.01
C MET A 597 -8.51 -14.60 -2.87
N LYS A 598 -8.80 -13.33 -3.08
CA LYS A 598 -9.70 -12.89 -4.14
C LYS A 598 -8.90 -12.91 -5.44
N ILE A 599 -9.38 -13.66 -6.40
CA ILE A 599 -8.72 -13.80 -7.71
C ILE A 599 -9.59 -13.17 -8.79
N GLU A 600 -8.94 -12.49 -9.70
CA GLU A 600 -9.52 -12.04 -10.94
C GLU A 600 -8.71 -12.56 -12.12
N ILE A 601 -9.39 -13.13 -13.11
CA ILE A 601 -8.76 -13.68 -14.31
C ILE A 601 -9.42 -13.09 -15.54
N ASN A 602 -8.62 -12.51 -16.41
CA ASN A 602 -9.05 -12.06 -17.73
C ASN A 602 -8.60 -13.08 -18.76
N THR A 603 -9.54 -13.68 -19.47
CA THR A 603 -9.27 -14.75 -20.42
C THR A 603 -10.15 -14.64 -21.67
N PRO A 604 -9.66 -15.00 -22.87
CA PRO A 604 -10.51 -15.16 -24.03
C PRO A 604 -11.62 -16.18 -23.79
N ASP A 605 -12.78 -15.97 -24.44
CA ASP A 605 -13.98 -16.82 -24.31
C ASP A 605 -13.67 -18.32 -24.53
N GLU A 606 -12.77 -18.64 -25.44
CA GLU A 606 -12.39 -20.02 -25.79
C GLU A 606 -11.70 -20.79 -24.65
N PHE A 607 -11.05 -20.09 -23.70
CA PHE A 607 -10.34 -20.73 -22.58
C PHE A 607 -11.10 -20.72 -21.27
N ILE A 608 -12.26 -20.06 -21.19
CA ILE A 608 -12.99 -19.89 -19.93
C ILE A 608 -13.32 -21.24 -19.26
N GLY A 609 -13.68 -22.24 -20.04
CA GLY A 609 -13.96 -23.59 -19.54
C GLY A 609 -12.74 -24.25 -18.87
N ASN A 610 -11.56 -24.09 -19.47
CA ASN A 610 -10.32 -24.63 -18.93
C ASN A 610 -9.94 -23.93 -17.61
N VAL A 611 -10.07 -22.60 -17.57
CA VAL A 611 -9.78 -21.77 -16.40
C VAL A 611 -10.72 -22.12 -15.25
N VAL A 612 -12.03 -22.20 -15.51
CA VAL A 612 -13.04 -22.61 -14.53
C VAL A 612 -12.77 -24.01 -13.98
N GLY A 613 -12.44 -24.94 -14.88
CA GLY A 613 -12.10 -26.32 -14.51
C GLY A 613 -10.86 -26.42 -13.63
N ASP A 614 -9.83 -25.62 -13.90
CA ASP A 614 -8.60 -25.60 -13.09
C ASP A 614 -8.86 -24.93 -11.72
N LEU A 615 -9.59 -23.80 -11.67
CA LEU A 615 -9.93 -23.17 -10.39
C LEU A 615 -10.77 -24.08 -9.48
N ASN A 616 -11.71 -24.82 -10.03
CA ASN A 616 -12.50 -25.80 -9.25
C ASN A 616 -11.62 -26.90 -8.68
N LYS A 617 -10.61 -27.39 -9.40
CA LYS A 617 -9.62 -28.33 -8.86
C LYS A 617 -8.81 -27.74 -7.71
N ARG A 618 -8.57 -26.43 -7.75
CA ARG A 618 -7.86 -25.66 -6.71
C ARG A 618 -8.77 -25.16 -5.58
N ARG A 619 -9.91 -25.78 -5.38
CA ARG A 619 -10.89 -25.40 -4.35
C ARG A 619 -11.40 -23.96 -4.51
N GLY A 620 -11.27 -23.40 -5.70
CA GLY A 620 -11.73 -22.05 -6.01
C GLY A 620 -13.26 -21.96 -6.03
N LYS A 621 -13.81 -20.89 -5.48
CA LYS A 621 -15.23 -20.55 -5.54
C LYS A 621 -15.40 -19.37 -6.47
N ILE A 622 -16.03 -19.59 -7.63
CA ILE A 622 -16.32 -18.54 -8.59
C ILE A 622 -17.49 -17.72 -8.08
N GLU A 623 -17.31 -16.40 -8.02
CA GLU A 623 -18.32 -15.44 -7.57
C GLU A 623 -19.10 -14.87 -8.75
N ALA A 624 -18.39 -14.42 -9.79
CA ALA A 624 -18.97 -13.81 -10.97
C ALA A 624 -18.16 -14.08 -12.23
N MET A 625 -18.87 -14.15 -13.34
CA MET A 625 -18.27 -14.10 -14.67
C MET A 625 -18.97 -12.98 -15.45
N ARG A 626 -18.19 -12.05 -15.97
CA ARG A 626 -18.70 -10.90 -16.71
C ARG A 626 -17.98 -10.80 -18.06
N ARG A 627 -18.71 -10.33 -19.05
CA ARG A 627 -18.10 -10.01 -20.34
C ARG A 627 -17.23 -8.76 -20.17
N PHE A 628 -15.94 -8.92 -20.33
CA PHE A 628 -14.96 -7.83 -20.14
C PHE A 628 -14.83 -6.99 -21.43
N ARG A 629 -14.81 -7.66 -22.58
CA ARG A 629 -14.79 -7.07 -23.93
C ARG A 629 -15.27 -8.11 -24.94
N LYS A 630 -15.46 -7.68 -26.20
CA LYS A 630 -15.86 -8.61 -27.25
C LYS A 630 -14.81 -9.73 -27.40
N GLY A 631 -15.21 -10.97 -27.12
CA GLY A 631 -14.34 -12.15 -27.20
C GLY A 631 -13.50 -12.44 -25.96
N ALA A 632 -13.73 -11.74 -24.82
CA ALA A 632 -13.02 -12.01 -23.56
C ALA A 632 -13.93 -11.86 -22.35
N GLN A 633 -13.67 -12.67 -21.32
CA GLN A 633 -14.38 -12.67 -20.05
C GLN A 633 -13.45 -12.37 -18.88
N LYS A 634 -14.03 -11.74 -17.88
CA LYS A 634 -13.47 -11.52 -16.57
C LYS A 634 -14.12 -12.48 -15.59
N LEU A 635 -13.33 -13.27 -14.91
CA LEU A 635 -13.74 -14.21 -13.90
C LEU A 635 -13.26 -13.73 -12.54
N ASN A 636 -14.19 -13.54 -11.60
CA ASN A 636 -13.90 -13.20 -10.22
C ASN A 636 -14.22 -14.38 -9.33
N GLY A 637 -13.38 -14.62 -8.32
CA GLY A 637 -13.60 -15.72 -7.39
C GLY A 637 -12.70 -15.65 -6.17
N PHE A 638 -12.81 -16.67 -5.35
CA PHE A 638 -12.01 -16.85 -4.14
C PHE A 638 -11.32 -18.19 -4.19
N VAL A 639 -10.05 -18.24 -3.79
CA VAL A 639 -9.24 -19.46 -3.83
C VAL A 639 -8.26 -19.49 -2.65
N PRO A 640 -8.02 -20.65 -2.02
CA PRO A 640 -6.99 -20.75 -0.99
C PRO A 640 -5.59 -20.51 -1.56
N LEU A 641 -4.78 -19.72 -0.84
CA LEU A 641 -3.42 -19.38 -1.27
C LEU A 641 -2.56 -20.62 -1.54
N MET A 642 -2.70 -21.67 -0.73
CA MET A 642 -1.98 -22.93 -0.87
C MET A 642 -2.13 -23.56 -2.26
N GLU A 643 -3.29 -23.39 -2.88
CA GLU A 643 -3.59 -23.96 -4.20
C GLU A 643 -3.07 -23.09 -5.36
N MET A 644 -2.57 -21.90 -5.06
CA MET A 644 -2.17 -20.93 -6.09
C MET A 644 -0.67 -20.95 -6.41
N PHE A 645 0.13 -21.70 -5.65
CA PHE A 645 1.55 -21.83 -5.99
C PHE A 645 1.73 -22.46 -7.37
N GLY A 646 2.55 -21.80 -8.22
CA GLY A 646 2.77 -22.21 -9.61
C GLY A 646 1.59 -21.95 -10.56
N TYR A 647 0.53 -21.24 -10.11
CA TYR A 647 -0.66 -21.00 -10.93
C TYR A 647 -0.36 -20.17 -12.19
N ALA A 648 0.55 -19.20 -12.13
CA ALA A 648 0.95 -18.39 -13.28
C ALA A 648 1.39 -19.27 -14.47
N THR A 649 2.21 -20.29 -14.19
CA THR A 649 2.68 -21.26 -15.20
C THR A 649 1.52 -22.12 -15.72
N THR A 650 0.65 -22.60 -14.82
CA THR A 650 -0.53 -23.39 -15.22
C THR A 650 -1.46 -22.57 -16.11
N LEU A 651 -1.79 -21.33 -15.71
CA LEU A 651 -2.67 -20.44 -16.45
C LEU A 651 -2.11 -20.16 -17.86
N ARG A 652 -0.81 -19.87 -17.98
CA ARG A 652 -0.14 -19.68 -19.27
C ARG A 652 -0.29 -20.91 -20.18
N ASN A 653 -0.09 -22.09 -19.62
CA ASN A 653 -0.19 -23.33 -20.40
C ASN A 653 -1.60 -23.59 -20.90
N ILE A 654 -2.64 -23.44 -20.04
CA ILE A 654 -4.03 -23.73 -20.42
C ILE A 654 -4.67 -22.65 -21.29
N THR A 655 -4.06 -21.47 -21.42
CA THR A 655 -4.58 -20.33 -22.18
C THR A 655 -3.63 -19.86 -23.28
N SER A 656 -2.59 -20.65 -23.60
CA SER A 656 -1.56 -20.29 -24.58
C SER A 656 -0.95 -18.90 -24.34
N GLY A 657 -0.79 -18.52 -23.06
CA GLY A 657 -0.22 -17.24 -22.66
C GLY A 657 -1.15 -16.03 -22.80
N ARG A 658 -2.42 -16.23 -23.20
CA ARG A 658 -3.37 -15.13 -23.50
C ARG A 658 -4.24 -14.70 -22.33
N ALA A 659 -4.17 -15.37 -21.17
CA ALA A 659 -4.84 -14.94 -19.97
C ALA A 659 -3.84 -14.32 -18.99
N ASN A 660 -4.34 -13.39 -18.20
CA ASN A 660 -3.66 -12.84 -17.04
C ASN A 660 -4.55 -12.98 -15.80
N TYR A 661 -3.93 -12.93 -14.65
CA TYR A 661 -4.66 -12.92 -13.39
C TYR A 661 -4.01 -11.93 -12.42
N SER A 662 -4.82 -11.47 -11.49
CA SER A 662 -4.38 -10.79 -10.29
C SER A 662 -4.99 -11.47 -9.08
N MET A 663 -4.32 -11.37 -7.95
CA MET A 663 -4.72 -12.03 -6.72
C MET A 663 -4.40 -11.10 -5.56
N GLU A 664 -5.37 -10.95 -4.65
CA GLU A 664 -5.21 -10.15 -3.44
C GLU A 664 -5.71 -10.92 -2.22
N PHE A 665 -5.13 -10.65 -1.05
CA PHE A 665 -5.64 -11.24 0.19
C PHE A 665 -7.06 -10.73 0.48
N PHE A 666 -7.97 -11.68 0.76
CA PHE A 666 -9.35 -11.34 1.11
C PHE A 666 -9.60 -11.49 2.60
N LYS A 667 -9.49 -12.71 3.14
CA LYS A 667 -9.67 -13.02 4.56
C LYS A 667 -9.14 -14.40 4.91
N TYR A 668 -9.13 -14.72 6.19
CA TYR A 668 -8.91 -16.08 6.66
C TYR A 668 -10.25 -16.83 6.76
N LEU A 669 -10.27 -18.11 6.35
CA LEU A 669 -11.41 -19.01 6.50
C LEU A 669 -11.00 -20.34 7.13
N PRO A 670 -11.91 -21.01 7.85
CA PRO A 670 -11.64 -22.32 8.43
C PRO A 670 -11.27 -23.38 7.37
N LEU A 671 -10.23 -24.15 7.65
CA LEU A 671 -9.94 -25.35 6.85
C LEU A 671 -11.03 -26.41 7.09
N SER A 672 -11.30 -27.23 6.06
CA SER A 672 -12.07 -28.44 6.26
C SER A 672 -11.28 -29.41 7.16
N GLN A 673 -12.01 -30.21 7.97
CA GLN A 673 -11.38 -31.13 8.92
C GLN A 673 -10.36 -32.06 8.27
N SER A 674 -10.66 -32.59 7.08
CA SER A 674 -9.75 -33.49 6.35
C SER A 674 -8.42 -32.81 5.94
N ILE A 675 -8.49 -31.53 5.54
CA ILE A 675 -7.29 -30.78 5.16
C ILE A 675 -6.51 -30.36 6.41
N GLN A 676 -7.20 -29.94 7.47
CA GLN A 676 -6.55 -29.62 8.74
C GLN A 676 -5.73 -30.82 9.25
N GLU A 677 -6.29 -32.02 9.22
CA GLU A 677 -5.57 -33.24 9.62
C GLU A 677 -4.32 -33.52 8.76
N GLN A 678 -4.42 -33.26 7.43
CA GLN A 678 -3.27 -33.41 6.53
C GLN A 678 -2.16 -32.40 6.85
N VAL A 679 -2.54 -31.14 7.07
CA VAL A 679 -1.60 -30.06 7.44
C VAL A 679 -0.91 -30.38 8.75
N LEU A 680 -1.66 -30.79 9.78
CA LEU A 680 -1.11 -31.16 11.09
C LEU A 680 -0.14 -32.35 10.98
N LYS A 681 -0.50 -33.42 10.24
CA LYS A 681 0.40 -34.57 9.99
C LYS A 681 1.68 -34.14 9.26
N LYS A 682 1.58 -33.26 8.26
CA LYS A 682 2.77 -32.75 7.53
C LYS A 682 3.70 -31.98 8.48
N LEU A 683 3.14 -31.14 9.35
CA LEU A 683 3.90 -30.37 10.34
C LEU A 683 4.56 -31.26 11.40
N GLU A 684 3.86 -32.31 11.89
CA GLU A 684 4.44 -33.30 12.81
C GLU A 684 5.57 -34.09 12.16
N ALA A 685 5.43 -34.44 10.88
CA ALA A 685 6.49 -35.14 10.15
C ALA A 685 7.74 -34.27 9.99
N LEU A 686 7.58 -32.99 9.71
CA LEU A 686 8.68 -32.01 9.63
C LEU A 686 9.38 -31.82 10.98
N LYS A 687 8.62 -31.75 12.09
CA LYS A 687 9.17 -31.67 13.45
C LYS A 687 9.95 -32.94 13.88
N LYS A 688 9.68 -34.11 13.28
CA LYS A 688 10.41 -35.35 13.56
C LYS A 688 11.68 -35.51 12.72
N GLN A 689 11.83 -34.77 11.64
CA GLN A 689 13.00 -34.78 10.76
C GLN A 689 14.05 -33.71 11.13
N SER A 690 13.66 -32.70 11.88
CA SER A 690 14.53 -31.69 12.50
C SER A 690 14.99 -32.16 13.90
#